data_a54f5ff3c4d1627791b2b11912f705d3
#
_entry.id   a54f5ff3c4d1627791b2b11912f705d3
#
_cell.length_a   1.000
_cell.length_b   1.000
_cell.length_c   1.000
_cell.angle_alpha   90.00
_cell.angle_beta   90.00
_cell.angle_gamma   90.00
#
_symmetry.space_group_name_H-M   'P 1'
#
loop_
_entity.id
_entity.type
_entity.pdbx_description
1 polymer ?
#
loop_
_entity_poly.entity_id
_entity_poly.type
_entity_poly.pdbx_seq_one_letter_code
_entity_poly.pdbx_strand_id
1 'polypeptide(L)'
;MKKRALLVGSQTGGLSGVHTDIDVIQKILKPFGFATCDVLTEKDATRERILAAYERLIADHRADDAAVIYYSGHGGRAANPAWTSGVKTPQFLQFIVPTDFDAGDGEFHGIFAFELSALMGRLTAAGRNVTVLLDCCHAAMMSRDYAKLTPRALPRVCSDGVAERLDSVKVLWQTAVESNPHAVRLVAADYDRSAFESARADGKPGGLMTAALEQALGESGGMGTQVNWAAVGSRVRELVMRSVPEQRPEIEGPSRRRLFQLEEAGDFDGVAFFRENGRAALRAGRLLGAVKGAEYLLMPPAVTALEPRKSVAKAVVETVDGDRSYVSLDPPDAPVVDGALAFPSGFPFGRRAVALEGAVAAAVIAHNKFVKAADVPGQAIATLRASEGKLVVLGPDGAALTLVLNDDDDGRAAVNAVLVGLARSDAVRTLPKGDLPGALDVAWGRVGGEEPIAMQNGDVLHAGESLFVEITNRAATTVYAAVFDLGIGGDVTLLTTSIPTGIPIAPNARYRLGEREGRLIGLKSSWNDRVPSDGPRREAIVVIAAEAPTQFRALEGKVRIHRGKGQASALEELLSQIGSATTRDFESDQAGGGRFLTHHIELEFSPSPRPTEGRRARFILDQSLAPAFLSRAAVTADAPPAGEIALRLTKLVVHSNRAYWGATGVRIDALVLTAPQKGHVPYAPATFEFPRVRNEDALSFDNLLLFEGKPARYLDFQLWVSKAKPGTKPLGELIRGALNDKEFQSAATVLAGLAVAAPAAATVVGAAAAAGTIGFFAEKVLTAAVDASIGLYRTSFLPSEQFGLGTHPQVGAIRAQDFSFSFEIVRF
;
A
#
# COMPACT_ATOMS: atom_id res chain seq x y z
N MET A 1 -13.77 18.34 -28.02
CA MET A 1 -14.05 18.22 -26.60
C MET A 1 -15.17 19.19 -26.22
N LYS A 2 -16.36 18.68 -25.92
CA LYS A 2 -17.50 19.47 -25.39
C LYS A 2 -17.45 19.37 -23.85
N LYS A 3 -17.83 20.47 -23.18
CA LYS A 3 -17.91 20.51 -21.71
C LYS A 3 -19.35 20.80 -21.30
N ARG A 4 -19.92 19.86 -20.54
CA ARG A 4 -21.31 19.92 -20.09
C ARG A 4 -21.40 19.77 -18.59
N ALA A 5 -22.33 20.47 -17.97
CA ALA A 5 -22.60 20.33 -16.54
C ALA A 5 -24.08 20.07 -16.30
N LEU A 6 -24.37 19.15 -15.39
CA LEU A 6 -25.68 18.95 -14.78
C LEU A 6 -25.61 19.48 -13.35
N LEU A 7 -26.36 20.53 -13.05
CA LEU A 7 -26.40 21.19 -11.75
C LEU A 7 -27.79 20.98 -11.14
N VAL A 8 -27.86 20.30 -10.01
CA VAL A 8 -29.09 19.98 -9.32
C VAL A 8 -29.10 20.68 -7.96
N GLY A 9 -30.07 21.57 -7.77
CA GLY A 9 -30.31 22.30 -6.53
C GLY A 9 -31.66 21.93 -5.93
N SER A 10 -31.67 21.12 -4.88
CA SER A 10 -32.86 20.72 -4.15
C SER A 10 -32.99 21.48 -2.84
N GLN A 11 -33.64 22.64 -2.89
CA GLN A 11 -33.88 23.49 -1.74
C GLN A 11 -35.13 23.06 -0.96
N THR A 12 -34.97 22.08 -0.09
CA THR A 12 -36.02 21.47 0.71
C THR A 12 -35.67 21.49 2.19
N GLY A 13 -36.60 21.16 3.07
CA GLY A 13 -36.37 20.89 4.47
C GLY A 13 -35.72 22.02 5.27
N GLY A 14 -35.98 23.28 4.91
CA GLY A 14 -35.45 24.47 5.59
C GLY A 14 -34.11 24.97 5.10
N LEU A 15 -33.49 24.34 4.08
CA LEU A 15 -32.29 24.87 3.42
C LEU A 15 -32.61 26.20 2.71
N SER A 16 -31.68 27.13 2.75
CA SER A 16 -31.81 28.44 2.15
C SER A 16 -30.66 28.82 1.21
N GLY A 17 -29.58 28.05 1.24
CA GLY A 17 -28.34 28.33 0.53
C GLY A 17 -28.18 27.62 -0.82
N VAL A 18 -29.08 26.72 -1.18
CA VAL A 18 -28.90 25.84 -2.35
C VAL A 18 -28.85 26.63 -3.66
N HIS A 19 -29.70 27.65 -3.84
CA HIS A 19 -29.65 28.49 -5.06
C HIS A 19 -28.37 29.29 -5.15
N THR A 20 -27.87 29.81 -4.01
CA THR A 20 -26.54 30.45 -3.95
C THR A 20 -25.43 29.52 -4.42
N ASP A 21 -25.49 28.25 -4.00
CA ASP A 21 -24.51 27.26 -4.39
C ASP A 21 -24.53 26.98 -5.90
N ILE A 22 -25.71 26.88 -6.51
CA ILE A 22 -25.88 26.72 -7.97
C ILE A 22 -25.22 27.90 -8.71
N ASP A 23 -25.51 29.13 -8.28
CA ASP A 23 -24.90 30.33 -8.87
C ASP A 23 -23.37 30.32 -8.75
N VAL A 24 -22.86 29.92 -7.61
CA VAL A 24 -21.41 29.81 -7.34
C VAL A 24 -20.79 28.78 -8.27
N ILE A 25 -21.36 27.60 -8.39
CA ILE A 25 -20.82 26.56 -9.25
C ILE A 25 -20.86 26.96 -10.74
N GLN A 26 -21.93 27.57 -11.21
CA GLN A 26 -21.97 28.13 -12.57
C GLN A 26 -20.84 29.14 -12.81
N LYS A 27 -20.62 30.05 -11.85
CA LYS A 27 -19.51 31.00 -11.89
C LYS A 27 -18.13 30.31 -11.93
N ILE A 28 -17.92 29.29 -11.10
CA ILE A 28 -16.69 28.48 -11.05
C ILE A 28 -16.44 27.77 -12.37
N LEU A 29 -17.44 27.17 -12.99
CA LEU A 29 -17.29 26.35 -14.19
C LEU A 29 -17.08 27.16 -15.46
N LYS A 30 -17.54 28.40 -15.50
CA LYS A 30 -17.45 29.27 -16.70
C LYS A 30 -16.01 29.46 -17.22
N PRO A 31 -15.00 29.81 -16.40
CA PRO A 31 -13.61 29.91 -16.85
C PRO A 31 -13.01 28.64 -17.43
N PHE A 32 -13.53 27.47 -17.00
CA PHE A 32 -13.10 26.17 -17.53
C PHE A 32 -13.80 25.77 -18.83
N GLY A 33 -14.66 26.64 -19.38
CA GLY A 33 -15.31 26.42 -20.68
C GLY A 33 -16.60 25.59 -20.62
N PHE A 34 -17.23 25.45 -19.47
CA PHE A 34 -18.58 24.88 -19.33
C PHE A 34 -19.61 25.96 -19.66
N ALA A 35 -19.83 26.17 -20.97
CA ALA A 35 -20.78 27.17 -21.45
C ALA A 35 -22.23 26.69 -21.35
N THR A 36 -22.47 25.38 -21.36
CA THR A 36 -23.79 24.79 -21.26
C THR A 36 -23.93 24.06 -19.94
N CYS A 37 -24.78 24.58 -19.06
CA CYS A 37 -25.19 23.95 -17.81
C CYS A 37 -26.68 23.62 -17.90
N ASP A 38 -27.01 22.32 -17.69
CA ASP A 38 -28.40 21.89 -17.46
C ASP A 38 -28.68 22.09 -15.97
N VAL A 39 -29.52 23.05 -15.64
CA VAL A 39 -29.79 23.47 -14.25
C VAL A 39 -31.18 23.04 -13.87
N LEU A 40 -31.25 22.19 -12.83
CA LEU A 40 -32.52 21.75 -12.24
C LEU A 40 -32.65 22.33 -10.84
N THR A 41 -33.64 23.17 -10.64
CA THR A 41 -33.99 23.78 -9.34
C THR A 41 -35.50 23.80 -9.15
N GLU A 42 -35.93 24.06 -7.94
CA GLU A 42 -37.38 24.16 -7.62
C GLU A 42 -38.17 22.97 -8.16
N LYS A 43 -39.28 23.22 -8.88
CA LYS A 43 -40.13 22.20 -9.49
C LYS A 43 -39.47 21.33 -10.55
N ASP A 44 -38.26 21.69 -10.98
CA ASP A 44 -37.53 20.95 -11.99
C ASP A 44 -36.48 19.95 -11.36
N ALA A 45 -36.21 20.07 -10.06
CA ALA A 45 -35.31 19.15 -9.36
C ALA A 45 -36.06 17.94 -8.76
N THR A 46 -37.04 17.41 -9.47
CA THR A 46 -37.76 16.18 -9.11
C THR A 46 -36.96 14.93 -9.45
N ARG A 47 -37.26 13.81 -8.79
CA ARG A 47 -36.60 12.52 -9.07
C ARG A 47 -36.59 12.19 -10.56
N GLU A 48 -37.75 12.22 -11.20
CA GLU A 48 -37.90 11.88 -12.61
C GLU A 48 -37.02 12.75 -13.51
N ARG A 49 -37.07 14.07 -13.30
CA ARG A 49 -36.32 15.04 -14.12
C ARG A 49 -34.79 14.95 -13.90
N ILE A 50 -34.38 14.69 -12.68
CA ILE A 50 -32.95 14.47 -12.36
C ILE A 50 -32.45 13.24 -13.11
N LEU A 51 -33.15 12.11 -13.03
CA LEU A 51 -32.76 10.89 -13.73
C LEU A 51 -32.78 11.06 -15.25
N ALA A 52 -33.82 11.74 -15.81
CA ALA A 52 -33.87 12.06 -17.23
C ALA A 52 -32.74 12.96 -17.70
N ALA A 53 -32.29 13.91 -16.86
CA ALA A 53 -31.15 14.76 -17.17
C ALA A 53 -29.82 13.96 -17.17
N TYR A 54 -29.64 13.03 -16.26
CA TYR A 54 -28.51 12.09 -16.29
C TYR A 54 -28.51 11.25 -17.59
N GLU A 55 -29.66 10.72 -17.99
CA GLU A 55 -29.79 9.94 -19.24
C GLU A 55 -29.43 10.78 -20.48
N ARG A 56 -29.90 12.03 -20.55
CA ARG A 56 -29.49 12.96 -21.61
C ARG A 56 -27.99 13.21 -21.61
N LEU A 57 -27.41 13.45 -20.42
CA LEU A 57 -25.98 13.67 -20.30
C LEU A 57 -25.18 12.46 -20.78
N ILE A 58 -25.61 11.24 -20.41
CA ILE A 58 -24.96 9.98 -20.87
C ILE A 58 -25.08 9.82 -22.37
N ALA A 59 -26.26 10.06 -22.94
CA ALA A 59 -26.51 9.92 -24.38
C ALA A 59 -25.65 10.88 -25.22
N ASP A 60 -25.38 12.07 -24.68
CA ASP A 60 -24.60 13.12 -25.34
C ASP A 60 -23.08 13.07 -25.10
N HIS A 61 -22.64 12.35 -24.08
CA HIS A 61 -21.22 12.31 -23.68
C HIS A 61 -20.39 11.41 -24.59
N ARG A 62 -19.17 11.82 -24.91
CA ARG A 62 -18.23 11.11 -25.79
C ARG A 62 -16.86 11.04 -25.12
N ALA A 63 -15.98 10.18 -25.62
CA ALA A 63 -14.66 9.87 -25.04
C ALA A 63 -13.82 11.11 -24.74
N ASP A 64 -13.87 12.13 -25.59
CA ASP A 64 -13.07 13.36 -25.46
C ASP A 64 -13.81 14.49 -24.73
N ASP A 65 -15.05 14.26 -24.29
CA ASP A 65 -15.85 15.30 -23.61
C ASP A 65 -15.55 15.33 -22.11
N ALA A 66 -15.86 16.47 -21.46
CA ALA A 66 -15.84 16.59 -20.00
C ALA A 66 -17.26 16.78 -19.48
N ALA A 67 -17.59 16.04 -18.42
CA ALA A 67 -18.85 16.17 -17.71
C ALA A 67 -18.64 16.57 -16.26
N VAL A 68 -19.47 17.48 -15.76
CA VAL A 68 -19.58 17.82 -14.35
C VAL A 68 -20.99 17.55 -13.87
N ILE A 69 -21.12 16.92 -12.74
CA ILE A 69 -22.38 16.74 -12.03
C ILE A 69 -22.22 17.40 -10.67
N TYR A 70 -23.13 18.26 -10.35
CA TYR A 70 -23.18 18.92 -9.04
C TYR A 70 -24.55 18.74 -8.42
N TYR A 71 -24.57 18.40 -7.14
CA TYR A 71 -25.78 18.34 -6.34
C TYR A 71 -25.59 19.19 -5.07
N SER A 72 -26.57 20.04 -4.76
CA SER A 72 -26.71 20.75 -3.50
C SER A 72 -28.10 20.51 -2.95
N GLY A 73 -28.16 20.09 -1.69
CA GLY A 73 -29.43 19.78 -1.03
C GLY A 73 -29.26 18.89 0.18
N HIS A 74 -30.37 18.31 0.66
CA HIS A 74 -30.31 17.28 1.69
C HIS A 74 -29.85 15.93 1.14
N GLY A 75 -29.14 15.18 1.97
CA GLY A 75 -29.04 13.74 1.86
C GLY A 75 -29.86 13.04 2.94
N GLY A 76 -30.10 11.76 2.79
CA GLY A 76 -30.85 10.96 3.74
C GLY A 76 -30.36 9.55 3.87
N ARG A 77 -30.90 8.85 4.86
CA ARG A 77 -30.72 7.41 5.07
C ARG A 77 -32.08 6.73 5.05
N ALA A 78 -32.18 5.62 4.35
CA ALA A 78 -33.34 4.74 4.37
C ALA A 78 -32.98 3.43 5.08
N ALA A 79 -33.91 2.90 5.88
CA ALA A 79 -33.74 1.57 6.43
C ALA A 79 -33.69 0.54 5.29
N ASN A 80 -32.71 -0.35 5.32
CA ASN A 80 -32.61 -1.40 4.31
C ASN A 80 -33.51 -2.57 4.72
N PRO A 81 -34.63 -2.83 4.03
CA PRO A 81 -35.55 -3.91 4.41
C PRO A 81 -34.95 -5.31 4.24
N ALA A 82 -33.90 -5.43 3.43
CA ALA A 82 -33.17 -6.69 3.27
C ALA A 82 -32.08 -6.91 4.33
N TRP A 83 -31.89 -5.95 5.27
CA TRP A 83 -30.89 -6.10 6.30
C TRP A 83 -31.38 -7.01 7.42
N THR A 84 -30.56 -8.01 7.77
CA THR A 84 -30.71 -8.82 8.96
C THR A 84 -29.39 -8.85 9.72
N SER A 85 -29.43 -8.87 11.05
CA SER A 85 -28.22 -8.90 11.86
C SER A 85 -27.34 -10.10 11.47
N GLY A 86 -26.10 -9.83 11.07
CA GLY A 86 -25.14 -10.85 10.60
C GLY A 86 -25.07 -11.04 9.09
N VAL A 87 -25.87 -10.33 8.29
CA VAL A 87 -25.83 -10.36 6.83
C VAL A 87 -25.02 -9.18 6.27
N LYS A 88 -24.39 -9.41 5.13
CA LYS A 88 -23.40 -8.54 4.46
C LYS A 88 -23.96 -7.25 3.83
N THR A 89 -25.26 -6.98 3.94
CA THR A 89 -25.88 -5.78 3.38
C THR A 89 -25.84 -4.62 4.36
N PRO A 90 -25.63 -3.36 3.88
CA PRO A 90 -25.63 -2.20 4.78
C PRO A 90 -26.99 -2.03 5.47
N GLN A 91 -26.95 -1.67 6.75
CA GLN A 91 -28.16 -1.41 7.56
C GLN A 91 -28.98 -0.24 6.99
N PHE A 92 -28.29 0.74 6.44
CA PHE A 92 -28.91 1.92 5.89
C PHE A 92 -28.46 2.16 4.46
N LEU A 93 -29.38 2.58 3.61
CA LEU A 93 -29.16 2.99 2.23
C LEU A 93 -29.12 4.52 2.18
N GLN A 94 -28.10 5.07 1.59
CA GLN A 94 -27.94 6.51 1.38
C GLN A 94 -28.67 6.95 0.13
N PHE A 95 -29.24 8.17 0.16
CA PHE A 95 -29.91 8.76 -0.98
C PHE A 95 -29.79 10.29 -0.97
N ILE A 96 -29.94 10.92 -2.12
CA ILE A 96 -30.15 12.36 -2.25
C ILE A 96 -31.65 12.66 -2.27
N VAL A 97 -32.04 13.86 -1.85
CA VAL A 97 -33.43 14.29 -1.63
C VAL A 97 -33.85 15.22 -2.75
N PRO A 98 -34.65 14.78 -3.75
CA PRO A 98 -35.27 15.64 -4.76
C PRO A 98 -36.36 16.54 -4.17
N THR A 99 -36.80 17.53 -4.94
CA THR A 99 -37.82 18.50 -4.46
C THR A 99 -39.20 17.91 -4.32
N ASP A 100 -39.51 16.78 -4.95
CA ASP A 100 -40.73 15.98 -4.82
C ASP A 100 -40.67 14.91 -3.73
N PHE A 101 -39.66 14.94 -2.87
CA PHE A 101 -39.46 13.92 -1.84
C PHE A 101 -40.62 13.75 -0.88
N ASP A 102 -41.25 14.86 -0.47
CA ASP A 102 -42.40 14.91 0.44
C ASP A 102 -43.71 15.19 -0.34
N ALA A 103 -43.87 14.59 -1.53
CA ALA A 103 -45.04 14.77 -2.38
C ALA A 103 -46.36 14.27 -1.74
N GLY A 104 -46.26 13.39 -0.73
CA GLY A 104 -47.45 12.90 0.01
C GLY A 104 -48.27 11.84 -0.72
N ASP A 105 -47.72 11.27 -1.79
CA ASP A 105 -48.33 10.21 -2.61
C ASP A 105 -48.03 8.78 -2.08
N GLY A 106 -47.23 8.67 -1.02
CA GLY A 106 -46.81 7.38 -0.42
C GLY A 106 -45.67 6.70 -1.12
N GLU A 107 -45.10 7.31 -2.19
CA GLU A 107 -43.93 6.78 -2.89
C GLU A 107 -42.62 7.32 -2.30
N PHE A 108 -41.58 6.54 -2.43
CA PHE A 108 -40.21 6.96 -2.06
C PHE A 108 -39.54 7.64 -3.25
N HIS A 109 -39.42 8.95 -3.22
CA HIS A 109 -38.79 9.76 -4.27
C HIS A 109 -37.30 10.00 -4.11
N GLY A 110 -36.65 9.50 -3.03
CA GLY A 110 -35.21 9.58 -2.87
C GLY A 110 -34.44 8.86 -3.99
N ILE A 111 -33.31 9.39 -4.42
CA ILE A 111 -32.44 8.74 -5.41
C ILE A 111 -31.30 8.09 -4.65
N PHE A 112 -31.25 6.76 -4.65
CA PHE A 112 -30.24 6.03 -3.91
C PHE A 112 -28.83 6.23 -4.47
N ALA A 113 -27.84 6.19 -3.61
CA ALA A 113 -26.42 6.31 -3.99
C ALA A 113 -26.00 5.27 -5.04
N PHE A 114 -26.54 4.04 -4.98
CA PHE A 114 -26.25 3.01 -5.98
C PHE A 114 -26.89 3.30 -7.35
N GLU A 115 -28.05 3.98 -7.42
CA GLU A 115 -28.64 4.44 -8.69
C GLU A 115 -27.71 5.47 -9.34
N LEU A 116 -27.23 6.45 -8.57
CA LEU A 116 -26.26 7.45 -9.04
C LEU A 116 -24.95 6.79 -9.45
N SER A 117 -24.50 5.77 -8.72
CA SER A 117 -23.30 5.01 -9.04
C SER A 117 -23.44 4.23 -10.37
N ALA A 118 -24.59 3.63 -10.61
CA ALA A 118 -24.88 2.95 -11.89
C ALA A 118 -24.90 3.92 -13.08
N LEU A 119 -25.56 5.10 -12.91
CA LEU A 119 -25.56 6.16 -13.92
C LEU A 119 -24.14 6.70 -14.19
N MET A 120 -23.35 6.89 -13.14
CA MET A 120 -21.95 7.31 -13.26
C MET A 120 -21.10 6.25 -13.96
N GLY A 121 -21.34 4.97 -13.70
CA GLY A 121 -20.69 3.86 -14.40
C GLY A 121 -20.93 3.92 -15.91
N ARG A 122 -22.15 4.18 -16.32
CA ARG A 122 -22.55 4.34 -17.74
C ARG A 122 -21.95 5.61 -18.35
N LEU A 123 -21.95 6.72 -17.61
CA LEU A 123 -21.35 7.98 -18.06
C LEU A 123 -19.84 7.84 -18.28
N THR A 124 -19.14 7.23 -17.34
CA THR A 124 -17.68 7.01 -17.47
C THR A 124 -17.31 5.96 -18.50
N ALA A 125 -18.21 5.05 -18.86
CA ALA A 125 -18.04 4.14 -19.99
C ALA A 125 -18.10 4.89 -21.35
N ALA A 126 -18.94 5.94 -21.45
CA ALA A 126 -19.03 6.80 -22.63
C ALA A 126 -17.83 7.76 -22.74
N GLY A 127 -17.31 8.27 -21.61
CA GLY A 127 -16.13 9.15 -21.56
C GLY A 127 -15.61 9.31 -20.13
N ARG A 128 -14.30 9.16 -19.94
CA ARG A 128 -13.67 9.07 -18.62
C ARG A 128 -13.48 10.39 -17.87
N ASN A 129 -13.70 11.53 -18.54
CA ASN A 129 -13.48 12.84 -17.92
C ASN A 129 -14.76 13.32 -17.20
N VAL A 130 -15.02 12.71 -16.06
CA VAL A 130 -16.20 12.97 -15.24
C VAL A 130 -15.78 13.48 -13.86
N THR A 131 -16.43 14.54 -13.41
CA THR A 131 -16.28 15.12 -12.06
C THR A 131 -17.63 15.22 -11.39
N VAL A 132 -17.73 14.76 -10.15
CA VAL A 132 -18.94 14.79 -9.33
C VAL A 132 -18.68 15.58 -8.06
N LEU A 133 -19.52 16.55 -7.76
CA LEU A 133 -19.45 17.41 -6.60
C LEU A 133 -20.76 17.27 -5.81
N LEU A 134 -20.72 16.73 -4.60
CA LEU A 134 -21.89 16.48 -3.76
C LEU A 134 -21.85 17.32 -2.49
N ASP A 135 -22.62 18.40 -2.46
CA ASP A 135 -22.76 19.26 -1.27
C ASP A 135 -24.01 18.85 -0.46
N CYS A 136 -23.94 17.67 0.08
CA CYS A 136 -24.95 17.08 0.96
C CYS A 136 -24.28 16.12 1.95
N CYS A 137 -25.02 15.66 2.95
CA CYS A 137 -24.59 14.58 3.84
C CYS A 137 -25.70 13.55 4.06
N HIS A 138 -25.31 12.36 4.45
CA HIS A 138 -26.24 11.25 4.67
C HIS A 138 -26.45 10.94 6.16
N ALA A 139 -25.71 11.58 7.06
CA ALA A 139 -25.79 11.39 8.50
C ALA A 139 -26.12 12.72 9.20
N ALA A 140 -27.30 12.84 9.77
CA ALA A 140 -27.61 13.93 10.67
C ALA A 140 -27.04 13.63 12.06
N MET A 141 -25.80 14.02 12.30
CA MET A 141 -25.26 14.10 13.67
C MET A 141 -25.62 15.50 14.22
N MET A 142 -26.55 15.55 15.16
CA MET A 142 -26.90 16.78 15.85
C MET A 142 -25.79 17.14 16.83
N SER A 143 -24.86 17.98 16.39
CA SER A 143 -23.94 18.66 17.30
C SER A 143 -24.70 19.82 17.97
N ARG A 144 -24.77 19.81 19.30
CA ARG A 144 -25.54 20.80 20.09
C ARG A 144 -24.91 22.20 20.12
N ASP A 145 -23.70 22.38 19.59
CA ASP A 145 -22.89 23.61 19.77
C ASP A 145 -22.92 24.59 18.58
N TYR A 146 -23.59 24.29 17.48
CA TYR A 146 -23.56 25.10 16.27
C TYR A 146 -24.90 25.79 15.97
N ALA A 147 -25.33 26.72 16.83
CA ALA A 147 -26.60 27.41 16.70
C ALA A 147 -26.80 28.26 15.42
N LYS A 148 -25.78 28.37 14.57
CA LYS A 148 -25.80 29.14 13.30
C LYS A 148 -25.61 28.28 12.06
N LEU A 149 -25.58 26.96 12.20
CA LEU A 149 -25.37 26.04 11.10
C LEU A 149 -26.60 25.19 10.84
N THR A 150 -26.99 25.06 9.57
CA THR A 150 -28.08 24.19 9.14
C THR A 150 -27.52 22.92 8.54
N PRO A 151 -27.81 21.72 9.10
CA PRO A 151 -27.32 20.46 8.56
C PRO A 151 -28.00 20.13 7.23
N ARG A 152 -27.21 19.57 6.30
CA ARG A 152 -27.68 19.13 4.97
C ARG A 152 -28.03 17.64 4.95
N ALA A 153 -28.64 17.14 6.03
CA ALA A 153 -29.19 15.79 6.10
C ALA A 153 -30.58 15.79 6.69
N LEU A 154 -31.40 14.85 6.24
CA LEU A 154 -32.69 14.59 6.87
C LEU A 154 -32.46 14.09 8.31
N PRO A 155 -33.26 14.62 9.28
CA PRO A 155 -33.05 14.26 10.70
C PRO A 155 -33.54 12.85 11.04
N ARG A 156 -34.23 12.18 10.13
CA ARG A 156 -34.86 10.86 10.34
C ARG A 156 -34.36 9.83 9.33
N VAL A 157 -34.36 8.56 9.73
CA VAL A 157 -34.21 7.42 8.83
C VAL A 157 -35.57 7.17 8.17
N CYS A 158 -35.60 7.05 6.84
CA CYS A 158 -36.81 6.81 6.08
C CYS A 158 -37.10 5.31 5.95
N SER A 159 -38.37 4.91 5.97
CA SER A 159 -38.82 3.53 5.77
C SER A 159 -39.93 3.40 4.75
N ASP A 160 -40.77 4.45 4.61
CA ASP A 160 -42.00 4.41 3.81
C ASP A 160 -41.68 4.38 2.31
N GLY A 161 -42.32 3.47 1.56
CA GLY A 161 -42.12 3.29 0.13
C GLY A 161 -40.73 2.76 -0.29
N VAL A 162 -39.83 2.50 0.67
CA VAL A 162 -38.42 2.09 0.38
C VAL A 162 -38.38 0.70 -0.23
N ALA A 163 -39.19 -0.26 0.28
CA ALA A 163 -39.18 -1.64 -0.21
C ALA A 163 -39.64 -1.72 -1.68
N GLU A 164 -40.74 -1.05 -1.99
CA GLU A 164 -41.31 -0.98 -3.35
C GLU A 164 -40.34 -0.31 -4.32
N ARG A 165 -39.69 0.76 -3.87
CA ARG A 165 -38.67 1.45 -4.66
C ARG A 165 -37.48 0.56 -4.93
N LEU A 166 -36.96 -0.17 -3.93
CA LEU A 166 -35.86 -1.09 -4.10
C LEU A 166 -36.16 -2.21 -5.09
N ASP A 167 -37.36 -2.76 -5.04
CA ASP A 167 -37.79 -3.78 -6.02
C ASP A 167 -37.81 -3.22 -7.46
N SER A 168 -38.24 -1.97 -7.64
CA SER A 168 -38.26 -1.32 -8.95
C SER A 168 -36.85 -1.03 -9.52
N VAL A 169 -35.86 -0.86 -8.69
CA VAL A 169 -34.47 -0.54 -9.08
C VAL A 169 -33.44 -1.68 -8.82
N LYS A 170 -33.94 -2.87 -8.53
CA LYS A 170 -33.12 -4.04 -8.14
C LYS A 170 -32.03 -4.40 -9.15
N VAL A 171 -32.29 -4.23 -10.45
CA VAL A 171 -31.30 -4.47 -11.51
C VAL A 171 -30.16 -3.47 -11.43
N LEU A 172 -30.43 -2.21 -11.08
CA LEU A 172 -29.40 -1.17 -10.93
C LEU A 172 -28.51 -1.43 -9.72
N TRP A 173 -29.08 -1.97 -8.64
CA TRP A 173 -28.29 -2.37 -7.47
C TRP A 173 -27.23 -3.42 -7.84
N GLN A 174 -27.59 -4.38 -8.68
CA GLN A 174 -26.69 -5.45 -9.10
C GLN A 174 -25.54 -4.99 -10.02
N THR A 175 -25.66 -3.82 -10.63
CA THR A 175 -24.69 -3.25 -11.57
C THR A 175 -23.91 -2.05 -11.03
N ALA A 176 -24.26 -1.55 -9.84
CA ALA A 176 -23.63 -0.39 -9.24
C ALA A 176 -22.16 -0.69 -8.87
N VAL A 177 -21.28 0.25 -9.14
CA VAL A 177 -19.86 0.18 -8.82
C VAL A 177 -19.61 1.01 -7.58
N GLU A 178 -19.20 0.40 -6.48
CA GLU A 178 -18.98 1.07 -5.20
C GLU A 178 -17.91 2.18 -5.27
N SER A 179 -16.89 2.01 -6.10
CA SER A 179 -15.95 3.07 -6.43
C SER A 179 -15.72 3.12 -7.93
N ASN A 180 -16.00 4.29 -8.55
CA ASN A 180 -15.70 4.50 -9.95
C ASN A 180 -14.26 5.02 -10.12
N PRO A 181 -13.30 4.23 -10.65
CA PRO A 181 -11.91 4.63 -10.77
C PRO A 181 -11.70 5.72 -11.84
N HIS A 182 -12.74 6.06 -12.60
CA HIS A 182 -12.67 7.00 -13.71
C HIS A 182 -13.31 8.35 -13.41
N ALA A 183 -14.13 8.48 -12.36
CA ALA A 183 -14.72 9.73 -11.94
C ALA A 183 -14.00 10.32 -10.73
N VAL A 184 -13.73 11.63 -10.78
CA VAL A 184 -13.32 12.38 -9.58
C VAL A 184 -14.58 12.73 -8.80
N ARG A 185 -14.64 12.41 -7.51
CA ARG A 185 -15.74 12.79 -6.61
C ARG A 185 -15.23 13.65 -5.47
N LEU A 186 -15.83 14.82 -5.27
CA LEU A 186 -15.64 15.64 -4.08
C LEU A 186 -16.97 15.64 -3.32
N VAL A 187 -16.96 15.15 -2.09
CA VAL A 187 -18.14 15.08 -1.21
C VAL A 187 -17.95 15.99 -0.01
N ALA A 188 -19.05 16.59 0.46
CA ALA A 188 -18.99 17.62 1.49
C ALA A 188 -18.66 17.10 2.89
N ALA A 189 -18.93 15.83 3.15
CA ALA A 189 -18.63 15.19 4.43
C ALA A 189 -18.33 13.70 4.22
N ASP A 190 -17.56 13.14 5.15
CA ASP A 190 -17.33 11.71 5.26
C ASP A 190 -18.63 10.94 5.58
N TYR A 191 -18.61 9.62 5.38
CA TYR A 191 -19.78 8.72 5.44
C TYR A 191 -20.66 8.87 6.70
N ASP A 192 -20.07 9.12 7.85
CA ASP A 192 -20.74 9.21 9.15
C ASP A 192 -20.83 10.65 9.70
N ARG A 193 -20.45 11.65 8.89
CA ARG A 193 -20.39 13.06 9.30
C ARG A 193 -21.42 13.91 8.59
N SER A 194 -21.69 15.08 9.18
CA SER A 194 -22.64 16.03 8.65
C SER A 194 -21.96 17.12 7.81
N ALA A 195 -22.62 17.50 6.70
CA ALA A 195 -22.34 18.74 5.97
C ALA A 195 -23.32 19.83 6.41
N PHE A 196 -22.87 21.07 6.32
CA PHE A 196 -23.66 22.21 6.80
C PHE A 196 -23.69 23.33 5.78
N GLU A 197 -24.75 24.17 5.88
CA GLU A 197 -24.79 25.51 5.30
C GLU A 197 -24.66 26.58 6.39
N SER A 198 -24.11 27.72 6.01
CA SER A 198 -23.98 28.89 6.86
C SER A 198 -24.00 30.17 6.06
N ALA A 199 -24.01 31.31 6.75
CA ALA A 199 -23.84 32.61 6.10
C ALA A 199 -22.42 32.70 5.53
N ARG A 200 -22.29 33.05 4.25
CA ARG A 200 -21.06 33.36 3.54
C ARG A 200 -20.56 34.77 3.88
N ALA A 201 -19.39 35.14 3.39
CA ALA A 201 -18.83 36.49 3.62
C ALA A 201 -19.69 37.61 3.02
N ASP A 202 -20.49 37.34 1.98
CA ASP A 202 -21.44 38.26 1.36
C ASP A 202 -22.81 38.30 2.09
N GLY A 203 -22.94 37.58 3.20
CA GLY A 203 -24.16 37.50 4.01
C GLY A 203 -25.21 36.53 3.47
N LYS A 204 -25.05 35.97 2.28
CA LYS A 204 -25.95 34.95 1.70
C LYS A 204 -25.72 33.58 2.34
N PRO A 205 -26.78 32.77 2.52
CA PRO A 205 -26.58 31.40 2.93
C PRO A 205 -25.94 30.57 1.80
N GLY A 206 -25.16 29.56 2.17
CA GLY A 206 -24.55 28.62 1.22
C GLY A 206 -23.85 27.45 1.91
N GLY A 207 -23.60 26.38 1.17
CA GLY A 207 -22.88 25.22 1.66
C GLY A 207 -21.41 25.52 1.96
N LEU A 208 -20.94 25.02 3.09
CA LEU A 208 -19.54 25.25 3.49
C LEU A 208 -18.55 24.69 2.49
N MET A 209 -18.84 23.50 1.91
CA MET A 209 -17.95 22.91 0.89
C MET A 209 -17.93 23.77 -0.37
N THR A 210 -19.08 24.21 -0.86
CA THR A 210 -19.18 25.05 -2.07
C THR A 210 -18.47 26.38 -1.89
N ALA A 211 -18.62 27.02 -0.72
CA ALA A 211 -17.91 28.25 -0.40
C ALA A 211 -16.38 28.04 -0.34
N ALA A 212 -15.94 26.94 0.28
CA ALA A 212 -14.54 26.59 0.35
C ALA A 212 -13.96 26.23 -1.04
N LEU A 213 -14.73 25.59 -1.91
CA LEU A 213 -14.33 25.29 -3.28
C LEU A 213 -14.16 26.59 -4.11
N GLU A 214 -15.08 27.55 -3.99
CA GLU A 214 -14.94 28.87 -4.63
C GLU A 214 -13.65 29.56 -4.19
N GLN A 215 -13.38 29.56 -2.88
CA GLN A 215 -12.18 30.17 -2.31
C GLN A 215 -10.91 29.45 -2.80
N ALA A 216 -10.84 28.12 -2.72
CA ALA A 216 -9.69 27.32 -3.13
C ALA A 216 -9.33 27.53 -4.60
N LEU A 217 -10.33 27.59 -5.47
CA LEU A 217 -10.15 27.86 -6.90
C LEU A 217 -9.78 29.33 -7.18
N GLY A 218 -10.32 30.27 -6.42
CA GLY A 218 -9.94 31.69 -6.50
C GLY A 218 -8.47 31.94 -6.11
N GLU A 219 -8.00 31.29 -5.06
CA GLU A 219 -6.61 31.35 -4.59
C GLU A 219 -5.62 30.76 -5.59
N SER A 220 -6.03 29.76 -6.38
CA SER A 220 -5.22 29.21 -7.47
C SER A 220 -5.11 30.09 -8.69
N GLY A 221 -5.56 31.33 -8.63
CA GLY A 221 -5.45 32.32 -9.71
C GLY A 221 -6.47 32.15 -10.85
N GLY A 222 -7.52 31.40 -10.63
CA GLY A 222 -8.62 31.21 -11.61
C GLY A 222 -8.22 30.45 -12.89
N MET A 223 -6.96 30.07 -13.05
CA MET A 223 -6.45 29.40 -14.24
C MET A 223 -5.85 28.03 -13.91
N GLY A 224 -6.73 27.13 -13.49
CA GLY A 224 -6.42 25.79 -13.01
C GLY A 224 -5.82 24.80 -14.00
N THR A 225 -5.03 25.23 -14.97
CA THR A 225 -4.40 24.30 -15.93
C THR A 225 -3.26 23.47 -15.30
N GLN A 226 -2.75 23.89 -14.16
CA GLN A 226 -1.66 23.19 -13.45
C GLN A 226 -2.12 22.55 -12.12
N VAL A 227 -3.30 22.91 -11.60
CA VAL A 227 -3.81 22.43 -10.32
C VAL A 227 -4.53 21.09 -10.50
N ASN A 228 -4.32 20.15 -9.58
CA ASN A 228 -5.02 18.89 -9.57
C ASN A 228 -6.12 18.85 -8.49
N TRP A 229 -7.03 17.88 -8.59
CA TRP A 229 -8.12 17.72 -7.66
C TRP A 229 -7.67 17.38 -6.23
N ALA A 230 -6.53 16.69 -6.07
CA ALA A 230 -6.00 16.37 -4.75
C ALA A 230 -5.61 17.62 -3.96
N ALA A 231 -4.98 18.60 -4.63
CA ALA A 231 -4.62 19.87 -3.99
C ALA A 231 -5.86 20.71 -3.65
N VAL A 232 -6.80 20.81 -4.60
CA VAL A 232 -8.07 21.51 -4.36
C VAL A 232 -8.84 20.87 -3.21
N GLY A 233 -8.97 19.54 -3.20
CA GLY A 233 -9.66 18.81 -2.13
C GLY A 233 -8.99 18.99 -0.77
N SER A 234 -7.65 19.02 -0.72
CA SER A 234 -6.90 19.30 0.51
C SER A 234 -7.20 20.72 1.04
N ARG A 235 -7.18 21.72 0.14
CA ARG A 235 -7.49 23.10 0.51
C ARG A 235 -8.95 23.27 0.96
N VAL A 236 -9.89 22.68 0.23
CA VAL A 236 -11.32 22.69 0.61
C VAL A 236 -11.52 22.09 2.00
N ARG A 237 -10.88 20.97 2.26
CA ARG A 237 -10.94 20.29 3.57
C ARG A 237 -10.44 21.19 4.69
N GLU A 238 -9.26 21.79 4.55
CA GLU A 238 -8.73 22.68 5.58
C GLU A 238 -9.60 23.92 5.82
N LEU A 239 -10.16 24.50 4.76
CA LEU A 239 -11.07 25.63 4.87
C LEU A 239 -12.35 25.27 5.61
N VAL A 240 -12.97 24.14 5.29
CA VAL A 240 -14.18 23.66 5.95
C VAL A 240 -13.92 23.29 7.40
N MET A 241 -12.89 22.47 7.67
CA MET A 241 -12.54 22.02 9.02
C MET A 241 -12.12 23.16 9.95
N ARG A 242 -11.60 24.25 9.41
CA ARG A 242 -11.33 25.48 10.19
C ARG A 242 -12.59 26.10 10.75
N SER A 243 -13.71 26.01 10.04
CA SER A 243 -15.01 26.54 10.46
C SER A 243 -15.80 25.51 11.25
N VAL A 244 -15.77 24.26 10.84
CA VAL A 244 -16.48 23.14 11.44
C VAL A 244 -15.58 21.90 11.43
N PRO A 245 -14.82 21.64 12.52
CA PRO A 245 -13.86 20.54 12.60
C PRO A 245 -14.44 19.15 12.30
N GLU A 246 -15.73 18.96 12.57
CA GLU A 246 -16.44 17.70 12.33
C GLU A 246 -16.86 17.51 10.88
N GLN A 247 -16.99 18.56 10.09
CA GLN A 247 -17.28 18.44 8.67
C GLN A 247 -15.97 18.21 7.91
N ARG A 248 -15.82 17.05 7.30
CA ARG A 248 -14.61 16.68 6.61
C ARG A 248 -14.90 16.35 5.15
N PRO A 249 -14.68 17.28 4.21
CA PRO A 249 -14.79 17.00 2.78
C PRO A 249 -13.77 15.96 2.34
N GLU A 250 -14.21 15.05 1.48
CA GLU A 250 -13.38 13.98 0.93
C GLU A 250 -13.33 14.04 -0.59
N ILE A 251 -12.18 13.63 -1.13
CA ILE A 251 -11.98 13.50 -2.57
C ILE A 251 -11.61 12.08 -2.94
N GLU A 252 -12.33 11.51 -3.88
CA GLU A 252 -12.20 10.13 -4.32
C GLU A 252 -11.88 10.03 -5.81
N GLY A 253 -11.53 8.82 -6.26
CA GLY A 253 -11.21 8.55 -7.65
C GLY A 253 -9.85 9.12 -8.08
N PRO A 254 -9.64 9.41 -9.37
CA PRO A 254 -8.34 9.83 -9.91
C PRO A 254 -8.03 11.30 -9.59
N SER A 255 -7.90 11.63 -8.31
CA SER A 255 -7.71 12.99 -7.79
C SER A 255 -6.43 13.68 -8.27
N ARG A 256 -5.46 12.94 -8.83
CA ARG A 256 -4.26 13.53 -9.45
C ARG A 256 -4.53 14.18 -10.79
N ARG A 257 -5.70 13.96 -11.40
CA ARG A 257 -6.09 14.65 -12.63
C ARG A 257 -6.13 16.15 -12.42
N ARG A 258 -5.65 16.87 -13.42
CA ARG A 258 -5.89 18.31 -13.53
C ARG A 258 -7.38 18.59 -13.61
N LEU A 259 -7.79 19.77 -13.16
CA LEU A 259 -9.19 20.12 -13.11
C LEU A 259 -9.87 19.96 -14.47
N PHE A 260 -10.88 19.11 -14.51
CA PHE A 260 -11.72 18.85 -15.71
C PHE A 260 -10.92 18.34 -16.92
N GLN A 261 -9.81 17.62 -16.67
CA GLN A 261 -8.93 17.03 -17.71
C GLN A 261 -8.62 15.57 -17.37
N LEU A 262 -8.25 14.78 -18.37
CA LEU A 262 -7.77 13.41 -18.16
C LEU A 262 -6.30 13.34 -17.79
N GLU A 263 -5.56 14.42 -18.09
CA GLU A 263 -4.14 14.51 -17.79
C GLU A 263 -3.91 14.55 -16.28
N GLU A 264 -3.01 13.71 -15.82
CA GLU A 264 -2.59 13.69 -14.42
C GLU A 264 -1.42 14.65 -14.21
N ALA A 265 -1.45 15.39 -13.11
CA ALA A 265 -0.28 16.06 -12.60
C ALA A 265 0.74 15.03 -12.07
N GLY A 266 2.01 15.44 -11.93
CA GLY A 266 3.07 14.61 -11.35
C GLY A 266 2.73 14.04 -9.97
N ASP A 267 3.61 13.22 -9.42
CA ASP A 267 3.40 12.55 -8.13
C ASP A 267 3.14 13.56 -7.00
N PHE A 268 2.10 13.26 -6.21
CA PHE A 268 1.68 14.09 -5.10
C PHE A 268 2.14 13.41 -3.79
N ASP A 269 3.32 13.80 -3.32
CA ASP A 269 3.88 13.35 -2.05
C ASP A 269 3.77 14.41 -0.96
N GLY A 270 2.97 15.45 -1.19
CA GLY A 270 2.79 16.56 -0.25
C GLY A 270 1.74 16.26 0.80
N VAL A 271 1.98 16.74 2.02
CA VAL A 271 1.01 16.74 3.11
C VAL A 271 0.46 18.16 3.30
N ALA A 272 -0.79 18.28 3.77
CA ALA A 272 -1.41 19.57 3.93
C ALA A 272 -0.80 20.33 5.13
N PHE A 273 -0.53 21.60 4.94
CA PHE A 273 -0.23 22.57 5.99
C PHE A 273 -1.53 23.18 6.53
N PHE A 274 -1.60 23.40 7.84
CA PHE A 274 -2.71 24.09 8.49
C PHE A 274 -2.24 24.79 9.76
N ARG A 275 -3.13 25.64 10.32
CA ARG A 275 -2.91 26.24 11.63
C ARG A 275 -3.95 25.75 12.62
N GLU A 276 -3.48 25.34 13.79
CA GLU A 276 -4.31 24.94 14.90
C GLU A 276 -3.98 25.80 16.11
N ASN A 277 -4.96 26.53 16.61
CA ASN A 277 -4.77 27.50 17.72
C ASN A 277 -3.59 28.48 17.49
N GLY A 278 -3.42 28.91 16.24
CA GLY A 278 -2.34 29.79 15.81
C GLY A 278 -0.98 29.14 15.59
N ARG A 279 -0.82 27.85 15.91
CA ARG A 279 0.41 27.09 15.67
C ARG A 279 0.41 26.50 14.26
N ALA A 280 1.54 26.58 13.61
CA ALA A 280 1.76 25.93 12.31
C ALA A 280 1.85 24.40 12.48
N ALA A 281 1.17 23.65 11.62
CA ALA A 281 1.13 22.21 11.67
C ALA A 281 1.04 21.58 10.26
N LEU A 282 1.44 20.33 10.17
CA LEU A 282 1.32 19.48 8.96
C LEU A 282 0.41 18.29 9.25
N ARG A 283 -0.37 17.85 8.26
CA ARG A 283 -1.10 16.57 8.28
C ARG A 283 -0.13 15.41 8.04
N ALA A 284 0.88 15.33 8.86
CA ALA A 284 1.91 14.29 8.81
C ALA A 284 2.21 13.82 10.24
N GLY A 285 1.79 12.60 10.55
CA GLY A 285 2.13 11.90 11.78
C GLY A 285 3.27 10.91 11.57
N ARG A 286 3.57 10.11 12.58
CA ARG A 286 4.60 9.05 12.52
C ARG A 286 4.35 8.07 11.39
N LEU A 287 3.10 7.74 11.12
CA LEU A 287 2.70 6.83 10.04
C LEU A 287 3.15 7.34 8.66
N LEU A 288 3.22 8.65 8.48
CA LEU A 288 3.71 9.29 7.26
C LEU A 288 5.20 9.67 7.35
N GLY A 289 5.93 9.10 8.31
CA GLY A 289 7.37 9.29 8.49
C GLY A 289 7.75 10.62 9.12
N ALA A 290 6.80 11.37 9.70
CA ALA A 290 7.16 12.59 10.41
C ALA A 290 7.87 12.24 11.72
N VAL A 291 9.05 12.84 11.90
CA VAL A 291 9.87 12.75 13.12
C VAL A 291 10.38 14.13 13.48
N LYS A 292 10.68 14.35 14.75
CA LYS A 292 11.26 15.63 15.21
C LYS A 292 12.52 15.97 14.41
N GLY A 293 12.60 17.19 13.90
CA GLY A 293 13.69 17.66 13.05
C GLY A 293 13.52 17.33 11.57
N ALA A 294 12.47 16.60 11.17
CA ALA A 294 12.15 16.43 9.75
C ALA A 294 11.83 17.76 9.09
N GLU A 295 12.29 17.95 7.86
CA GLU A 295 12.16 19.18 7.11
C GLU A 295 11.22 19.02 5.93
N TYR A 296 10.38 20.01 5.73
CA TYR A 296 9.45 20.07 4.61
C TYR A 296 9.56 21.40 3.89
N LEU A 297 9.40 21.40 2.57
CA LEU A 297 9.27 22.61 1.75
C LEU A 297 7.80 22.88 1.48
N LEU A 298 7.35 24.07 1.86
CA LEU A 298 5.98 24.51 1.66
C LEU A 298 5.83 25.18 0.31
N MET A 299 4.89 24.69 -0.49
CA MET A 299 4.58 25.22 -1.81
C MET A 299 3.42 26.22 -1.75
N PRO A 300 3.35 27.17 -2.68
CA PRO A 300 2.15 27.98 -2.88
C PRO A 300 0.95 27.07 -3.25
N PRO A 301 -0.30 27.46 -2.96
CA PRO A 301 -1.49 26.63 -3.23
C PRO A 301 -1.64 26.14 -4.68
N ALA A 302 -1.13 26.90 -5.63
CA ALA A 302 -1.16 26.57 -7.05
C ALA A 302 -0.11 25.53 -7.47
N VAL A 303 0.85 25.19 -6.59
CA VAL A 303 1.95 24.27 -6.88
C VAL A 303 1.66 22.93 -6.22
N THR A 304 1.37 21.95 -7.04
CA THR A 304 0.93 20.60 -6.62
C THR A 304 2.01 19.54 -6.69
N ALA A 305 3.21 19.95 -7.07
CA ALA A 305 4.42 19.13 -7.07
C ALA A 305 5.53 19.86 -6.33
N LEU A 306 6.53 19.13 -5.90
CA LEU A 306 7.69 19.75 -5.27
C LEU A 306 8.50 20.53 -6.31
N GLU A 307 8.47 21.84 -6.20
CA GLU A 307 9.28 22.79 -6.95
C GLU A 307 10.11 23.65 -5.97
N PRO A 308 11.31 23.22 -5.55
CA PRO A 308 12.06 23.87 -4.48
C PRO A 308 12.29 25.37 -4.69
N ARG A 309 12.44 25.82 -5.94
CA ARG A 309 12.61 27.25 -6.26
C ARG A 309 11.34 28.08 -6.06
N LYS A 310 10.18 27.43 -5.97
CA LYS A 310 8.87 28.05 -5.70
C LYS A 310 8.45 27.90 -4.25
N SER A 311 9.26 27.27 -3.39
CA SER A 311 8.88 27.13 -1.99
C SER A 311 8.74 28.50 -1.32
N VAL A 312 7.69 28.65 -0.52
CA VAL A 312 7.39 29.88 0.21
C VAL A 312 7.96 29.85 1.63
N ALA A 313 8.22 28.68 2.14
CA ALA A 313 8.86 28.48 3.43
C ALA A 313 9.43 27.07 3.55
N LYS A 314 10.32 26.90 4.51
CA LYS A 314 10.75 25.61 5.05
C LYS A 314 10.03 25.39 6.39
N ALA A 315 9.49 24.20 6.61
CA ALA A 315 8.92 23.79 7.88
C ALA A 315 9.83 22.74 8.52
N VAL A 316 10.09 22.89 9.82
CA VAL A 316 10.87 21.93 10.61
C VAL A 316 9.97 21.36 11.70
N VAL A 317 9.84 20.05 11.77
CA VAL A 317 9.02 19.36 12.76
C VAL A 317 9.60 19.55 14.16
N GLU A 318 8.84 20.15 15.06
CA GLU A 318 9.19 20.31 16.48
C GLU A 318 8.66 19.15 17.33
N THR A 319 7.38 18.79 17.11
CA THR A 319 6.71 17.69 17.81
C THR A 319 5.76 16.97 16.86
N VAL A 320 5.60 15.66 17.07
CA VAL A 320 4.63 14.83 16.35
C VAL A 320 3.55 14.42 17.33
N ASP A 321 2.29 14.71 16.99
CA ASP A 321 1.13 14.43 17.81
C ASP A 321 0.03 13.79 16.95
N GLY A 322 -0.17 12.51 17.12
CA GLY A 322 -1.17 11.77 16.37
C GLY A 322 -0.89 11.70 14.88
N ASP A 323 -1.86 12.17 14.11
CA ASP A 323 -1.85 12.27 12.66
C ASP A 323 -1.19 13.55 12.14
N ARG A 324 -0.65 14.39 13.04
CA ARG A 324 -0.14 15.74 12.75
C ARG A 324 1.25 15.98 13.33
N SER A 325 1.94 16.96 12.79
CA SER A 325 3.19 17.47 13.32
C SER A 325 3.11 18.99 13.47
N TYR A 326 3.49 19.51 14.63
CA TYR A 326 3.68 20.94 14.82
C TYR A 326 5.08 21.32 14.32
N VAL A 327 5.14 22.44 13.61
CA VAL A 327 6.36 22.85 12.91
C VAL A 327 6.72 24.31 13.21
N SER A 328 8.00 24.62 13.20
CA SER A 328 8.49 25.99 13.02
C SER A 328 8.64 26.27 11.53
N LEU A 329 8.40 27.53 11.14
CA LEU A 329 8.57 27.99 9.77
C LEU A 329 9.86 28.80 9.64
N ASP A 330 10.50 28.69 8.48
CA ASP A 330 11.61 29.52 8.08
C ASP A 330 11.32 30.08 6.67
N PRO A 331 11.08 31.41 6.53
CA PRO A 331 11.00 32.40 7.60
C PRO A 331 9.76 32.24 8.51
N PRO A 332 9.83 32.65 9.79
CA PRO A 332 8.74 32.45 10.76
C PRO A 332 7.40 33.10 10.40
N ASP A 333 7.43 34.20 9.68
CA ASP A 333 6.30 35.00 9.22
C ASP A 333 5.88 34.68 7.78
N ALA A 334 6.35 33.55 7.22
CA ALA A 334 6.01 33.15 5.85
C ALA A 334 4.48 33.14 5.62
N PRO A 335 4.00 33.73 4.50
CA PRO A 335 2.58 33.84 4.19
C PRO A 335 2.02 32.53 3.66
N VAL A 336 2.14 31.47 4.46
CA VAL A 336 1.64 30.13 4.10
C VAL A 336 0.16 30.07 4.45
N VAL A 337 -0.66 29.66 3.49
CA VAL A 337 -2.12 29.48 3.68
C VAL A 337 -2.45 28.04 4.05
N ASP A 338 -3.51 27.84 4.81
CA ASP A 338 -3.98 26.51 5.16
C ASP A 338 -4.38 25.72 3.90
N GLY A 339 -4.02 24.43 3.85
CA GLY A 339 -4.17 23.60 2.67
C GLY A 339 -3.02 23.72 1.66
N ALA A 340 -2.04 24.60 1.90
CA ALA A 340 -0.78 24.58 1.14
C ALA A 340 -0.07 23.23 1.31
N LEU A 341 0.65 22.81 0.29
CA LEU A 341 1.33 21.51 0.33
C LEU A 341 2.75 21.62 0.85
N ALA A 342 3.05 20.78 1.82
CA ALA A 342 4.38 20.58 2.37
C ALA A 342 4.96 19.27 1.84
N PHE A 343 6.13 19.35 1.23
CA PHE A 343 6.85 18.19 0.70
C PHE A 343 8.07 17.92 1.56
N PRO A 344 8.32 16.65 1.96
CA PRO A 344 9.51 16.34 2.71
C PRO A 344 10.76 16.69 1.91
N SER A 345 11.71 17.39 2.52
CA SER A 345 12.98 17.75 1.88
C SER A 345 13.97 16.60 1.80
N GLY A 346 13.65 15.45 2.41
CA GLY A 346 14.35 14.17 2.37
C GLY A 346 13.39 13.01 2.45
N PHE A 347 13.88 11.77 2.37
CA PHE A 347 13.04 10.59 2.57
C PHE A 347 12.75 10.42 4.08
N PRO A 348 11.48 10.58 4.50
CA PRO A 348 11.14 10.66 5.91
C PRO A 348 11.43 9.39 6.71
N PHE A 349 11.56 8.24 6.02
CA PHE A 349 11.86 6.93 6.65
C PHE A 349 13.35 6.58 6.67
N GLY A 350 14.24 7.52 6.32
CA GLY A 350 15.68 7.28 6.19
C GLY A 350 16.09 6.56 4.90
N ARG A 351 17.33 6.73 4.49
CA ARG A 351 17.85 6.12 3.24
C ARG A 351 17.99 4.61 3.40
N ARG A 352 17.51 3.86 2.44
CA ARG A 352 17.60 2.40 2.41
C ARG A 352 18.91 1.93 1.79
N ALA A 353 19.46 0.83 2.32
CA ALA A 353 20.71 0.27 1.84
C ALA A 353 20.50 -0.54 0.54
N VAL A 354 21.35 -0.33 -0.46
CA VAL A 354 21.37 -1.08 -1.73
C VAL A 354 22.77 -1.65 -1.94
N ALA A 355 22.86 -2.94 -2.18
CA ALA A 355 24.12 -3.58 -2.53
C ALA A 355 24.56 -3.19 -3.94
N LEU A 356 25.83 -3.00 -4.16
CA LEU A 356 26.38 -2.53 -5.42
C LEU A 356 27.34 -3.56 -6.01
N GLU A 357 27.07 -3.99 -7.24
CA GLU A 357 27.94 -4.88 -8.01
C GLU A 357 28.38 -4.20 -9.32
N GLY A 358 29.69 -4.12 -9.51
CA GLY A 358 30.31 -3.47 -10.68
C GLY A 358 30.77 -2.03 -10.42
N ALA A 359 31.79 -1.61 -11.15
CA ALA A 359 32.54 -0.37 -10.91
C ALA A 359 31.68 0.91 -11.04
N VAL A 360 30.66 0.90 -11.90
CA VAL A 360 29.83 2.09 -12.17
C VAL A 360 28.55 2.15 -11.29
N ALA A 361 28.23 1.07 -10.55
CA ALA A 361 26.99 1.02 -9.77
C ALA A 361 26.91 2.15 -8.72
N ALA A 362 28.02 2.51 -8.09
CA ALA A 362 28.07 3.62 -7.13
C ALA A 362 27.73 4.97 -7.77
N ALA A 363 28.19 5.22 -9.01
CA ALA A 363 27.91 6.45 -9.73
C ALA A 363 26.43 6.58 -10.09
N VAL A 364 25.74 5.45 -10.38
CA VAL A 364 24.30 5.44 -10.71
C VAL A 364 23.46 5.96 -9.55
N ILE A 365 23.79 5.63 -8.31
CA ILE A 365 23.02 6.04 -7.12
C ILE A 365 23.60 7.26 -6.39
N ALA A 366 24.70 7.87 -6.88
CA ALA A 366 25.43 8.92 -6.17
C ALA A 366 24.54 10.09 -5.71
N HIS A 367 23.55 10.46 -6.50
CA HIS A 367 22.60 11.54 -6.21
C HIS A 367 21.24 11.07 -5.70
N ASN A 368 21.06 9.75 -5.50
CA ASN A 368 19.79 9.22 -5.02
C ASN A 368 19.62 9.47 -3.51
N LYS A 369 18.48 10.05 -3.12
CA LYS A 369 18.21 10.45 -1.73
C LYS A 369 17.43 9.44 -0.91
N PHE A 370 16.85 8.47 -1.58
CA PHE A 370 16.07 7.40 -0.97
C PHE A 370 16.92 6.18 -0.62
N VAL A 371 18.05 6.04 -1.32
CA VAL A 371 18.96 4.90 -1.10
C VAL A 371 20.38 5.33 -0.85
N LYS A 372 21.16 4.46 -0.25
CA LYS A 372 22.60 4.56 -0.04
C LYS A 372 23.27 3.22 -0.35
N ALA A 373 24.56 3.23 -0.62
CA ALA A 373 25.32 2.00 -0.68
C ALA A 373 25.23 1.26 0.66
N ALA A 374 25.08 -0.05 0.60
CA ALA A 374 25.02 -0.89 1.78
C ALA A 374 26.40 -1.00 2.43
N ASP A 375 26.48 -0.70 3.73
CA ASP A 375 27.69 -0.93 4.53
C ASP A 375 27.88 -2.44 4.77
N VAL A 376 26.74 -3.12 4.94
CA VAL A 376 26.65 -4.58 5.07
C VAL A 376 25.62 -5.06 4.03
N PRO A 377 26.07 -5.73 3.01
CA PRO A 377 25.23 -6.12 1.89
C PRO A 377 24.01 -6.99 2.19
N GLY A 378 24.03 -7.78 3.25
CA GLY A 378 22.87 -8.58 3.68
C GLY A 378 21.74 -7.79 4.32
N GLN A 379 21.91 -6.48 4.50
CA GLN A 379 20.86 -5.56 4.93
C GLN A 379 20.31 -4.74 3.75
N ALA A 380 20.73 -5.05 2.53
CA ALA A 380 20.28 -4.33 1.34
C ALA A 380 18.87 -4.75 0.93
N ILE A 381 18.05 -3.77 0.60
CA ILE A 381 16.69 -4.00 0.06
C ILE A 381 16.72 -4.53 -1.39
N ALA A 382 17.81 -4.29 -2.09
CA ALA A 382 18.05 -4.72 -3.46
C ALA A 382 19.53 -4.71 -3.77
N THR A 383 19.92 -5.36 -4.88
CA THR A 383 21.27 -5.29 -5.46
C THR A 383 21.20 -4.59 -6.81
N LEU A 384 21.96 -3.53 -6.99
CA LEU A 384 22.20 -2.92 -8.29
C LEU A 384 23.43 -3.55 -8.92
N ARG A 385 23.25 -4.31 -9.99
CA ARG A 385 24.33 -4.90 -10.78
C ARG A 385 24.57 -4.07 -12.04
N ALA A 386 25.83 -3.65 -12.24
CA ALA A 386 26.28 -2.93 -13.41
C ALA A 386 27.44 -3.71 -14.05
N SER A 387 27.25 -4.26 -15.24
CA SER A 387 28.23 -5.08 -15.95
C SER A 387 28.05 -4.90 -17.46
N GLU A 388 29.17 -4.81 -18.18
CA GLU A 388 29.20 -4.74 -19.65
C GLU A 388 28.27 -3.69 -20.27
N GLY A 389 28.18 -2.50 -19.66
CA GLY A 389 27.29 -1.43 -20.11
C GLY A 389 25.80 -1.72 -19.93
N LYS A 390 25.46 -2.65 -19.03
CA LYS A 390 24.09 -3.02 -18.66
C LYS A 390 23.85 -2.83 -17.17
N LEU A 391 22.62 -2.51 -16.84
CA LEU A 391 22.12 -2.30 -15.49
C LEU A 391 20.95 -3.25 -15.22
N VAL A 392 20.90 -3.86 -14.05
CA VAL A 392 19.76 -4.63 -13.54
C VAL A 392 19.63 -4.46 -12.05
N VAL A 393 18.41 -4.36 -11.55
CA VAL A 393 18.08 -4.38 -10.13
C VAL A 393 17.60 -5.78 -9.77
N LEU A 394 18.22 -6.37 -8.76
CA LEU A 394 17.88 -7.69 -8.23
C LEU A 394 17.26 -7.56 -6.85
N GLY A 395 16.28 -8.39 -6.54
CA GLY A 395 15.75 -8.53 -5.20
C GLY A 395 16.74 -9.19 -4.24
N PRO A 396 16.41 -9.23 -2.93
CA PRO A 396 17.24 -9.91 -1.94
C PRO A 396 17.39 -11.42 -2.20
N ASP A 397 16.47 -12.02 -2.94
CA ASP A 397 16.46 -13.40 -3.39
C ASP A 397 17.30 -13.63 -4.67
N GLY A 398 17.87 -12.57 -5.24
CA GLY A 398 18.63 -12.60 -6.48
C GLY A 398 17.77 -12.57 -7.75
N ALA A 399 16.45 -12.57 -7.62
CA ALA A 399 15.54 -12.47 -8.77
C ALA A 399 15.55 -11.05 -9.37
N ALA A 400 15.49 -10.94 -10.70
CA ALA A 400 15.49 -9.65 -11.36
C ALA A 400 14.16 -8.90 -11.11
N LEU A 401 14.26 -7.67 -10.63
CA LEU A 401 13.13 -6.75 -10.44
C LEU A 401 12.98 -5.74 -11.57
N THR A 402 13.94 -5.70 -12.49
CA THR A 402 13.87 -4.92 -13.73
C THR A 402 14.26 -5.78 -14.91
N LEU A 403 13.79 -5.39 -16.08
CA LEU A 403 14.43 -5.81 -17.33
C LEU A 403 15.89 -5.33 -17.34
N VAL A 404 16.73 -5.95 -18.16
CA VAL A 404 18.11 -5.51 -18.36
C VAL A 404 18.08 -4.19 -19.12
N LEU A 405 18.63 -3.13 -18.53
CA LEU A 405 18.66 -1.76 -19.06
C LEU A 405 20.07 -1.44 -19.58
N ASN A 406 20.20 -0.48 -20.50
CA ASN A 406 21.50 0.03 -20.89
C ASN A 406 22.06 0.96 -19.80
N ASP A 407 23.37 1.06 -19.68
CA ASP A 407 24.03 2.04 -18.83
C ASP A 407 24.14 3.37 -19.56
N ASP A 408 23.01 4.00 -19.83
CA ASP A 408 22.85 5.36 -20.37
C ASP A 408 21.95 6.19 -19.44
N ASP A 409 21.70 7.43 -19.78
CA ASP A 409 20.94 8.35 -18.92
C ASP A 409 19.50 7.83 -18.66
N ASP A 410 18.85 7.27 -19.67
CA ASP A 410 17.49 6.71 -19.54
C ASP A 410 17.50 5.46 -18.66
N GLY A 411 18.45 4.56 -18.82
CA GLY A 411 18.59 3.36 -18.00
C GLY A 411 18.94 3.68 -16.55
N ARG A 412 19.82 4.64 -16.32
CA ARG A 412 20.17 5.13 -14.97
C ARG A 412 18.97 5.79 -14.28
N ALA A 413 18.20 6.60 -15.01
CA ALA A 413 16.96 7.19 -14.51
C ALA A 413 15.93 6.13 -14.15
N ALA A 414 15.75 5.12 -15.02
CA ALA A 414 14.85 4.01 -14.78
C ALA A 414 15.22 3.18 -13.53
N VAL A 415 16.52 2.86 -13.38
CA VAL A 415 17.05 2.18 -12.19
C VAL A 415 16.78 2.99 -10.93
N ASN A 416 17.09 4.31 -10.96
CA ASN A 416 16.86 5.17 -9.82
C ASN A 416 15.37 5.25 -9.44
N ALA A 417 14.46 5.30 -10.41
CA ALA A 417 13.02 5.29 -10.16
C ALA A 417 12.58 3.99 -9.46
N VAL A 418 13.10 2.84 -9.89
CA VAL A 418 12.82 1.55 -9.25
C VAL A 418 13.39 1.51 -7.83
N LEU A 419 14.62 1.95 -7.62
CA LEU A 419 15.24 1.96 -6.28
C LEU A 419 14.50 2.89 -5.31
N VAL A 420 13.98 4.02 -5.78
CA VAL A 420 13.10 4.90 -4.99
C VAL A 420 11.81 4.19 -4.61
N GLY A 421 11.17 3.52 -5.57
CA GLY A 421 9.97 2.73 -5.32
C GLY A 421 10.21 1.61 -4.29
N LEU A 422 11.29 0.85 -4.44
CA LEU A 422 11.68 -0.19 -3.49
C LEU A 422 11.97 0.37 -2.10
N ALA A 423 12.61 1.55 -2.00
CA ALA A 423 12.86 2.20 -0.72
C ALA A 423 11.55 2.61 -0.02
N ARG A 424 10.56 3.11 -0.77
CA ARG A 424 9.21 3.42 -0.25
C ARG A 424 8.47 2.15 0.16
N SER A 425 8.47 1.14 -0.69
CA SER A 425 7.87 -0.16 -0.41
C SER A 425 8.44 -0.76 0.87
N ASP A 426 9.76 -0.75 1.03
CA ASP A 426 10.44 -1.22 2.24
C ASP A 426 10.07 -0.38 3.47
N ALA A 427 9.95 0.94 3.33
CA ALA A 427 9.54 1.80 4.43
C ALA A 427 8.13 1.43 4.96
N VAL A 428 7.18 1.16 4.06
CA VAL A 428 5.83 0.72 4.44
C VAL A 428 5.86 -0.72 5.00
N ARG A 429 6.64 -1.61 4.40
CA ARG A 429 6.81 -3.00 4.85
C ARG A 429 7.44 -3.08 6.25
N THR A 430 8.34 -2.17 6.59
CA THR A 430 9.05 -2.15 7.88
C THR A 430 8.39 -1.27 8.94
N LEU A 431 7.18 -0.74 8.68
CA LEU A 431 6.44 -0.02 9.71
C LEU A 431 6.27 -0.91 10.95
N PRO A 432 6.47 -0.35 12.15
CA PRO A 432 6.30 -1.11 13.38
C PRO A 432 4.85 -1.57 13.52
N LYS A 433 4.62 -2.64 14.29
CA LYS A 433 3.28 -3.16 14.56
C LYS A 433 2.31 -2.09 15.09
N GLY A 434 2.85 -1.06 15.73
CA GLY A 434 2.06 0.03 16.31
C GLY A 434 1.55 -0.29 17.71
N ASP A 435 0.80 0.65 18.27
CA ASP A 435 0.37 0.69 19.68
C ASP A 435 -1.13 0.92 19.86
N LEU A 436 -1.93 0.81 18.78
CA LEU A 436 -3.38 0.92 18.87
C LEU A 436 -3.94 -0.23 19.73
N PRO A 437 -4.69 0.06 20.80
CA PRO A 437 -5.27 -0.97 21.65
C PRO A 437 -6.34 -1.76 20.91
N GLY A 438 -6.30 -3.07 21.07
CA GLY A 438 -7.21 -3.99 20.42
C GLY A 438 -6.51 -4.78 19.32
N ALA A 439 -7.24 -5.69 18.71
CA ALA A 439 -6.74 -6.55 17.64
C ALA A 439 -7.53 -6.32 16.36
N LEU A 440 -6.83 -6.42 15.25
CA LEU A 440 -7.44 -6.64 13.93
C LEU A 440 -7.31 -8.12 13.60
N ASP A 441 -8.42 -8.76 13.29
CA ASP A 441 -8.37 -10.03 12.59
C ASP A 441 -8.31 -9.74 11.09
N VAL A 442 -7.23 -10.16 10.45
CA VAL A 442 -7.06 -10.01 9.01
C VAL A 442 -7.02 -11.37 8.37
N ALA A 443 -7.95 -11.62 7.46
CA ALA A 443 -7.98 -12.79 6.60
C ALA A 443 -7.85 -12.34 5.15
N TRP A 444 -7.20 -13.15 4.33
CA TRP A 444 -7.01 -12.84 2.94
C TRP A 444 -7.02 -14.10 2.08
N GLY A 445 -7.15 -13.93 0.80
CA GLY A 445 -7.13 -15.05 -0.12
C GLY A 445 -7.56 -14.68 -1.52
N ARG A 446 -7.87 -15.70 -2.31
CA ARG A 446 -8.34 -15.56 -3.69
C ARG A 446 -9.81 -15.94 -3.81
N VAL A 447 -10.44 -15.44 -4.85
CA VAL A 447 -11.82 -15.80 -5.19
C VAL A 447 -11.81 -16.97 -6.16
N GLY A 448 -12.44 -18.07 -5.78
CA GLY A 448 -12.61 -19.26 -6.60
C GLY A 448 -14.07 -19.41 -7.04
N GLY A 449 -14.43 -18.85 -8.20
CA GLY A 449 -15.83 -18.71 -8.56
C GLY A 449 -16.54 -17.65 -7.73
N GLU A 450 -17.50 -18.01 -6.91
CA GLU A 450 -18.18 -17.10 -5.96
C GLU A 450 -17.72 -17.31 -4.51
N GLU A 451 -16.84 -18.29 -4.26
CA GLU A 451 -16.42 -18.67 -2.92
C GLU A 451 -15.02 -18.11 -2.55
N PRO A 452 -14.83 -17.64 -1.31
CA PRO A 452 -13.53 -17.25 -0.81
C PRO A 452 -12.66 -18.48 -0.56
N ILE A 453 -11.46 -18.50 -1.13
CA ILE A 453 -10.43 -19.49 -0.83
C ILE A 453 -9.38 -18.79 0.03
N ALA A 454 -9.40 -19.06 1.33
CA ALA A 454 -8.45 -18.50 2.27
C ALA A 454 -7.02 -18.90 1.92
N MET A 455 -6.10 -17.94 2.02
CA MET A 455 -4.68 -18.10 1.81
C MET A 455 -3.90 -17.71 3.06
N GLN A 456 -2.65 -18.11 3.10
CA GLN A 456 -1.76 -17.84 4.23
C GLN A 456 -0.49 -17.13 3.72
N ASN A 457 0.22 -16.46 4.64
CA ASN A 457 1.51 -15.90 4.31
C ASN A 457 2.40 -16.96 3.68
N GLY A 458 2.97 -16.61 2.52
CA GLY A 458 3.77 -17.51 1.74
C GLY A 458 3.05 -18.26 0.63
N ASP A 459 1.74 -18.14 0.53
CA ASP A 459 1.00 -18.71 -0.58
C ASP A 459 1.23 -17.93 -1.88
N VAL A 460 1.01 -18.61 -3.01
CA VAL A 460 1.20 -18.02 -4.34
C VAL A 460 -0.11 -17.53 -4.92
N LEU A 461 -0.17 -16.24 -5.20
CA LEU A 461 -1.19 -15.64 -6.05
C LEU A 461 -0.70 -15.67 -7.50
N HIS A 462 -1.54 -16.06 -8.44
CA HIS A 462 -1.21 -16.11 -9.84
C HIS A 462 -1.80 -14.94 -10.62
N ALA A 463 -1.10 -14.45 -11.62
CA ALA A 463 -1.60 -13.38 -12.48
C ALA A 463 -2.96 -13.77 -13.10
N GLY A 464 -3.92 -12.86 -12.99
CA GLY A 464 -5.30 -13.07 -13.43
C GLY A 464 -6.24 -13.60 -12.34
N GLU A 465 -5.74 -14.05 -11.20
CA GLU A 465 -6.58 -14.39 -10.05
C GLU A 465 -7.10 -13.11 -9.35
N SER A 466 -8.22 -13.24 -8.67
CA SER A 466 -8.81 -12.14 -7.89
C SER A 466 -8.53 -12.33 -6.41
N LEU A 467 -7.99 -11.31 -5.79
CA LEU A 467 -7.60 -11.25 -4.37
C LEU A 467 -8.73 -10.62 -3.54
N PHE A 468 -8.90 -11.06 -2.30
CA PHE A 468 -9.66 -10.34 -1.28
C PHE A 468 -8.85 -10.18 0.00
N VAL A 469 -9.17 -9.12 0.76
CA VAL A 469 -8.67 -8.90 2.13
C VAL A 469 -9.86 -8.59 3.03
N GLU A 470 -10.02 -9.34 4.09
CA GLU A 470 -11.08 -9.13 5.09
C GLU A 470 -10.45 -8.62 6.39
N ILE A 471 -11.00 -7.52 6.91
CA ILE A 471 -10.53 -6.88 8.14
C ILE A 471 -11.69 -6.87 9.13
N THR A 472 -11.51 -7.46 10.30
CA THR A 472 -12.47 -7.37 11.41
C THR A 472 -11.87 -6.55 12.54
N ASN A 473 -12.57 -5.51 12.97
CA ASN A 473 -12.14 -4.67 14.08
C ASN A 473 -12.53 -5.34 15.41
N ARG A 474 -11.54 -5.71 16.21
CA ARG A 474 -11.72 -6.23 17.58
C ARG A 474 -11.44 -5.19 18.66
N ALA A 475 -11.09 -3.96 18.26
CA ALA A 475 -10.93 -2.86 19.20
C ALA A 475 -12.28 -2.38 19.75
N ALA A 476 -12.24 -1.66 20.86
CA ALA A 476 -13.44 -1.07 21.48
C ALA A 476 -13.94 0.21 20.75
N THR A 477 -13.13 0.77 19.86
CA THR A 477 -13.42 2.02 19.14
C THR A 477 -13.41 1.77 17.62
N THR A 478 -14.02 2.68 16.86
CA THR A 478 -13.89 2.69 15.40
C THR A 478 -12.43 2.88 15.01
N VAL A 479 -11.96 2.09 14.05
CA VAL A 479 -10.64 2.23 13.42
C VAL A 479 -10.80 2.62 11.95
N TYR A 480 -9.80 3.31 11.43
CA TYR A 480 -9.76 3.77 10.03
C TYR A 480 -8.69 2.95 9.30
N ALA A 481 -9.14 1.99 8.49
CA ALA A 481 -8.26 1.01 7.86
C ALA A 481 -7.94 1.34 6.41
N ALA A 482 -6.69 1.15 6.04
CA ALA A 482 -6.20 1.24 4.66
C ALA A 482 -5.47 -0.05 4.30
N VAL A 483 -5.59 -0.48 3.05
CA VAL A 483 -4.91 -1.64 2.50
C VAL A 483 -3.99 -1.19 1.38
N PHE A 484 -2.71 -1.53 1.49
CA PHE A 484 -1.69 -1.24 0.50
C PHE A 484 -1.21 -2.52 -0.16
N ASP A 485 -1.00 -2.42 -1.46
CA ASP A 485 -0.23 -3.38 -2.23
C ASP A 485 1.20 -2.85 -2.41
N LEU A 486 2.17 -3.66 -2.02
CA LEU A 486 3.60 -3.42 -2.22
C LEU A 486 4.06 -4.28 -3.39
N GLY A 487 3.78 -3.79 -4.60
CA GLY A 487 3.96 -4.55 -5.82
C GLY A 487 5.41 -4.90 -6.13
N ILE A 488 5.58 -5.99 -6.90
CA ILE A 488 6.87 -6.58 -7.27
C ILE A 488 7.86 -5.64 -7.94
N GLY A 489 7.39 -4.54 -8.54
CA GLY A 489 8.23 -3.52 -9.19
C GLY A 489 8.57 -2.31 -8.32
N GLY A 490 8.26 -2.35 -7.02
CA GLY A 490 8.47 -1.25 -6.08
C GLY A 490 7.32 -0.23 -6.03
N ASP A 491 6.20 -0.48 -6.72
CA ASP A 491 5.02 0.36 -6.60
C ASP A 491 4.38 0.18 -5.21
N VAL A 492 3.95 1.27 -4.59
CA VAL A 492 3.12 1.27 -3.38
C VAL A 492 1.75 1.79 -3.77
N THR A 493 0.74 0.96 -3.74
CA THR A 493 -0.61 1.29 -4.21
C THR A 493 -1.62 1.16 -3.08
N LEU A 494 -2.37 2.23 -2.81
CA LEU A 494 -3.52 2.18 -1.91
C LEU A 494 -4.67 1.44 -2.62
N LEU A 495 -5.11 0.31 -2.07
CA LEU A 495 -6.21 -0.48 -2.64
C LEU A 495 -7.59 0.02 -2.17
N THR A 496 -7.67 0.61 -0.98
CA THR A 496 -8.90 1.21 -0.41
C THR A 496 -9.11 2.64 -0.89
N THR A 497 -9.18 2.82 -2.22
CA THR A 497 -9.24 4.15 -2.85
C THR A 497 -10.57 4.87 -2.66
N SER A 498 -11.65 4.17 -2.26
CA SER A 498 -12.97 4.74 -2.03
C SER A 498 -12.96 5.75 -0.88
N ILE A 499 -12.21 5.47 0.18
CA ILE A 499 -12.03 6.38 1.32
C ILE A 499 -10.52 6.50 1.61
N PRO A 500 -9.82 7.44 0.97
CA PRO A 500 -8.36 7.55 1.08
C PRO A 500 -7.83 7.87 2.48
N THR A 501 -8.71 8.31 3.36
CA THR A 501 -8.40 8.61 4.76
C THR A 501 -8.62 7.42 5.69
N GLY A 502 -8.96 6.28 5.12
CA GLY A 502 -9.19 5.01 5.80
C GLY A 502 -10.67 4.66 5.92
N ILE A 503 -10.96 3.41 5.63
CA ILE A 503 -12.30 2.83 5.78
C ILE A 503 -12.67 2.80 7.26
N PRO A 504 -13.75 3.45 7.71
CA PRO A 504 -14.18 3.37 9.09
C PRO A 504 -14.77 1.99 9.37
N ILE A 505 -14.19 1.28 10.33
CA ILE A 505 -14.67 -0.04 10.77
C ILE A 505 -15.07 0.08 12.25
N ALA A 506 -16.37 0.02 12.54
CA ALA A 506 -16.89 0.08 13.89
C ALA A 506 -16.44 -1.14 14.74
N PRO A 507 -16.51 -1.08 16.07
CA PRO A 507 -16.22 -2.22 16.93
C PRO A 507 -17.00 -3.48 16.51
N ASN A 508 -16.33 -4.61 16.40
CA ASN A 508 -16.84 -5.91 15.94
C ASN A 508 -17.41 -5.92 14.52
N ALA A 509 -17.31 -4.80 13.78
CA ALA A 509 -17.68 -4.77 12.37
C ALA A 509 -16.54 -5.35 11.50
N ARG A 510 -16.92 -5.68 10.26
CA ARG A 510 -16.05 -6.26 9.25
C ARG A 510 -16.12 -5.46 7.97
N TYR A 511 -14.96 -5.26 7.36
CA TYR A 511 -14.82 -4.75 6.00
C TYR A 511 -14.12 -5.80 5.13
N ARG A 512 -14.59 -6.00 3.91
CA ARG A 512 -13.95 -6.91 2.96
C ARG A 512 -13.65 -6.20 1.65
N LEU A 513 -12.37 -5.99 1.40
CA LEU A 513 -11.87 -5.46 0.14
C LEU A 513 -12.10 -6.49 -0.98
N GLY A 514 -12.66 -6.04 -2.11
CA GLY A 514 -13.04 -6.90 -3.22
C GLY A 514 -14.46 -7.46 -3.13
N GLU A 515 -15.22 -7.13 -2.08
CA GLU A 515 -16.66 -7.39 -2.01
C GLU A 515 -17.43 -6.22 -2.65
N ARG A 516 -18.37 -6.53 -3.51
CA ARG A 516 -19.30 -5.57 -4.10
C ARG A 516 -20.70 -6.14 -3.94
N GLU A 517 -21.62 -5.33 -3.38
CA GLU A 517 -23.03 -5.69 -3.21
C GLU A 517 -23.26 -7.07 -2.56
N GLY A 518 -22.47 -7.38 -1.56
CA GLY A 518 -22.54 -8.67 -0.88
C GLY A 518 -21.98 -9.86 -1.67
N ARG A 519 -21.47 -9.64 -2.90
CA ARG A 519 -20.78 -10.66 -3.70
C ARG A 519 -19.28 -10.44 -3.65
N LEU A 520 -18.55 -11.50 -3.40
CA LEU A 520 -17.09 -11.46 -3.41
C LEU A 520 -16.58 -11.62 -4.85
N ILE A 521 -16.15 -10.51 -5.47
CA ILE A 521 -15.58 -10.48 -6.83
C ILE A 521 -14.04 -10.50 -6.76
N GLY A 522 -13.49 -9.90 -5.71
CA GLY A 522 -12.06 -9.72 -5.53
C GLY A 522 -11.45 -8.60 -6.40
N LEU A 523 -10.20 -8.30 -6.14
CA LEU A 523 -9.39 -7.41 -6.96
C LEU A 523 -8.55 -8.25 -7.92
N LYS A 524 -8.72 -8.04 -9.21
CA LYS A 524 -7.99 -8.79 -10.23
C LYS A 524 -6.52 -8.41 -10.22
N SER A 525 -5.65 -9.39 -10.06
CA SER A 525 -4.21 -9.22 -10.10
C SER A 525 -3.67 -9.24 -11.55
N SER A 526 -2.59 -8.48 -11.79
CA SER A 526 -1.92 -8.45 -13.09
C SER A 526 -0.40 -8.36 -12.89
N TRP A 527 0.35 -9.06 -13.73
CA TRP A 527 1.81 -8.99 -13.70
C TRP A 527 2.30 -7.61 -14.13
N ASN A 528 3.39 -7.14 -13.52
CA ASN A 528 4.00 -5.87 -13.86
C ASN A 528 4.97 -6.07 -15.06
N ASP A 529 4.65 -5.48 -16.21
CA ASP A 529 5.41 -5.64 -17.46
C ASP A 529 6.87 -5.15 -17.39
N ARG A 530 7.22 -4.38 -16.35
CA ARG A 530 8.60 -3.92 -16.10
C ARG A 530 9.47 -4.98 -15.44
N VAL A 531 8.86 -6.03 -14.90
CA VAL A 531 9.54 -7.11 -14.20
C VAL A 531 9.58 -8.35 -15.09
N PRO A 532 10.73 -9.03 -15.23
CA PRO A 532 10.80 -10.28 -15.99
C PRO A 532 9.80 -11.32 -15.48
N SER A 533 9.14 -12.01 -16.42
CA SER A 533 8.14 -13.05 -16.11
C SER A 533 8.73 -14.48 -16.07
N ASP A 534 10.00 -14.58 -15.72
CA ASP A 534 10.79 -15.82 -15.69
C ASP A 534 10.56 -16.65 -14.41
N GLY A 535 9.80 -16.14 -13.46
CA GLY A 535 9.43 -16.83 -12.23
C GLY A 535 8.65 -15.92 -11.29
N PRO A 536 8.20 -16.47 -10.16
CA PRO A 536 7.47 -15.69 -9.17
C PRO A 536 8.36 -14.65 -8.50
N ARG A 537 7.72 -13.61 -7.97
CA ARG A 537 8.33 -12.53 -7.21
C ARG A 537 7.60 -12.35 -5.89
N ARG A 538 8.31 -11.82 -4.91
CA ARG A 538 7.73 -11.46 -3.62
C ARG A 538 6.90 -10.21 -3.75
N GLU A 539 5.74 -10.26 -3.14
CA GLU A 539 4.80 -9.16 -3.02
C GLU A 539 4.27 -9.12 -1.60
N ALA A 540 3.88 -7.97 -1.12
CA ALA A 540 3.27 -7.87 0.19
C ALA A 540 2.03 -6.98 0.15
N ILE A 541 1.07 -7.31 1.02
CA ILE A 541 -0.07 -6.45 1.32
C ILE A 541 0.07 -5.99 2.76
N VAL A 542 -0.06 -4.69 2.98
CA VAL A 542 0.00 -4.11 4.30
C VAL A 542 -1.35 -3.49 4.64
N VAL A 543 -1.94 -3.98 5.72
CA VAL A 543 -3.13 -3.37 6.31
C VAL A 543 -2.68 -2.44 7.42
N ILE A 544 -3.09 -1.19 7.35
CA ILE A 544 -2.80 -0.18 8.37
C ILE A 544 -4.14 0.28 8.92
N ALA A 545 -4.32 0.23 10.23
CA ALA A 545 -5.48 0.80 10.91
C ALA A 545 -5.03 1.89 11.86
N ALA A 546 -5.63 3.07 11.78
CA ALA A 546 -5.36 4.21 12.65
C ALA A 546 -6.57 4.51 13.53
N GLU A 547 -6.33 5.15 14.68
CA GLU A 547 -7.35 5.61 15.61
C GLU A 547 -8.20 6.77 15.04
N ALA A 548 -7.63 7.53 14.11
CA ALA A 548 -8.27 8.66 13.46
C ALA A 548 -8.08 8.59 11.94
N PRO A 549 -8.97 9.25 11.15
CA PRO A 549 -8.79 9.37 9.71
C PRO A 549 -7.41 9.94 9.37
N THR A 550 -6.66 9.25 8.53
CA THR A 550 -5.27 9.57 8.19
C THR A 550 -5.09 9.67 6.68
N GLN A 551 -4.25 10.59 6.19
CA GLN A 551 -3.99 10.75 4.75
C GLN A 551 -3.12 9.62 4.21
N PHE A 552 -3.68 8.43 4.08
CA PHE A 552 -2.95 7.25 3.62
C PHE A 552 -2.37 7.39 2.21
N ARG A 553 -2.95 8.22 1.35
CA ARG A 553 -2.39 8.50 0.01
C ARG A 553 -0.97 9.03 0.02
N ALA A 554 -0.54 9.67 1.08
CA ALA A 554 0.84 10.15 1.19
C ALA A 554 1.88 9.01 1.23
N LEU A 555 1.46 7.78 1.47
CA LEU A 555 2.29 6.57 1.38
C LEU A 555 2.35 5.97 -0.03
N GLU A 556 1.47 6.38 -0.95
CA GLU A 556 1.48 5.87 -2.33
C GLU A 556 2.74 6.31 -3.08
N GLY A 557 3.22 5.46 -3.96
CA GLY A 557 4.29 5.76 -4.88
C GLY A 557 4.28 4.82 -6.08
N LYS A 558 4.28 5.36 -7.31
CA LYS A 558 4.38 4.57 -8.54
C LYS A 558 5.74 4.77 -9.18
N VAL A 559 6.38 3.68 -9.57
CA VAL A 559 7.61 3.72 -10.35
C VAL A 559 7.30 4.15 -11.77
N ARG A 560 7.76 5.34 -12.17
CA ARG A 560 7.57 5.88 -13.53
C ARG A 560 8.91 5.87 -14.26
N ILE A 561 8.97 5.12 -15.35
CA ILE A 561 10.09 5.12 -16.28
C ILE A 561 9.68 5.95 -17.50
N HIS A 562 10.25 7.13 -17.65
CA HIS A 562 10.02 7.97 -18.84
C HIS A 562 10.85 7.45 -20.02
N ARG A 563 10.17 7.11 -21.11
CA ARG A 563 10.79 6.86 -22.41
C ARG A 563 10.62 8.13 -23.26
N GLY A 564 11.63 9.00 -23.28
CA GLY A 564 11.58 10.19 -24.14
C GLY A 564 12.72 11.15 -23.88
N LYS A 565 13.34 11.64 -24.96
CA LYS A 565 14.42 12.63 -24.92
C LYS A 565 13.89 13.98 -24.41
N GLY A 566 14.49 14.54 -23.37
CA GLY A 566 14.63 15.97 -23.28
C GLY A 566 13.99 16.74 -22.14
N GLN A 567 13.59 16.12 -21.02
CA GLN A 567 13.39 16.86 -19.76
C GLN A 567 13.76 15.95 -18.59
N ALA A 568 14.71 16.40 -17.77
CA ALA A 568 14.95 15.83 -16.47
C ALA A 568 13.59 15.74 -15.73
N SER A 569 13.26 14.57 -15.19
CA SER A 569 12.00 14.40 -14.45
C SER A 569 12.02 15.35 -13.26
N ALA A 570 10.86 15.83 -12.83
CA ALA A 570 10.76 16.64 -11.59
C ALA A 570 11.43 15.94 -10.38
N LEU A 571 11.53 14.62 -10.44
CA LEU A 571 12.26 13.80 -9.47
C LEU A 571 13.78 13.94 -9.62
N GLU A 572 14.35 13.98 -10.83
CA GLU A 572 15.79 14.17 -11.08
C GLU A 572 16.22 15.60 -10.71
N GLU A 573 15.40 16.58 -11.02
CA GLU A 573 15.63 17.97 -10.62
C GLU A 573 15.50 18.09 -9.07
N LEU A 574 14.56 17.38 -8.45
CA LEU A 574 14.45 17.20 -7.01
C LEU A 574 15.71 16.56 -6.42
N LEU A 575 16.17 15.47 -6.98
CA LEU A 575 17.34 14.72 -6.53
C LEU A 575 18.62 15.55 -6.63
N SER A 576 18.74 16.43 -7.61
CA SER A 576 19.92 17.30 -7.79
C SER A 576 19.97 18.49 -6.84
N GLN A 577 18.80 19.02 -6.42
CA GLN A 577 18.71 20.27 -5.66
C GLN A 577 18.70 20.11 -4.13
N ILE A 578 18.36 18.93 -3.62
CA ILE A 578 18.31 18.68 -2.17
C ILE A 578 19.70 18.24 -1.58
N GLY A 579 20.79 18.42 -2.30
CA GLY A 579 22.16 17.93 -2.07
C GLY A 579 22.89 18.33 -0.78
N SER A 580 22.28 19.03 0.19
CA SER A 580 23.00 19.59 1.33
C SER A 580 22.49 19.24 2.73
N ALA A 581 21.56 18.29 2.89
CA ALA A 581 21.09 17.93 4.22
C ALA A 581 21.96 16.83 4.86
N THR A 582 22.62 17.19 5.94
CA THR A 582 23.42 16.29 6.78
C THR A 582 22.52 15.30 7.51
N THR A 583 22.89 14.03 7.46
CA THR A 583 22.30 12.96 8.27
C THR A 583 22.61 13.15 9.75
N ARG A 584 21.59 13.17 10.60
CA ARG A 584 21.72 12.93 12.04
C ARG A 584 20.92 11.69 12.39
N ASP A 585 21.57 10.78 13.12
CA ASP A 585 20.91 9.65 13.76
C ASP A 585 20.01 10.18 14.89
N PHE A 586 18.75 9.76 14.91
CA PHE A 586 17.78 10.19 15.90
C PHE A 586 17.38 9.04 16.80
N GLU A 587 17.61 9.21 18.09
CA GLU A 587 17.04 8.38 19.14
C GLU A 587 15.54 8.67 19.28
N SER A 588 14.75 7.61 19.47
CA SER A 588 13.30 7.69 19.62
C SER A 588 12.91 8.17 21.00
N ASP A 589 12.43 9.41 21.12
CA ASP A 589 11.73 9.87 22.32
C ASP A 589 10.25 9.48 22.24
N GLN A 590 9.77 8.71 23.21
CA GLN A 590 8.39 8.28 23.34
C GLN A 590 7.55 9.40 23.94
N ALA A 591 6.76 10.11 23.16
CA ALA A 591 5.64 10.89 23.66
C ALA A 591 4.58 11.14 22.57
N GLY A 592 3.36 10.73 22.88
CA GLY A 592 2.07 11.22 22.34
C GLY A 592 1.94 11.21 20.80
N GLY A 593 1.35 10.16 20.23
CA GLY A 593 1.06 10.20 18.81
C GLY A 593 -0.14 9.33 18.47
N GLY A 594 -0.88 9.66 17.43
CA GLY A 594 -2.02 8.87 16.97
C GLY A 594 -1.64 7.41 16.83
N ARG A 595 -2.38 6.59 17.55
CA ARG A 595 -2.12 5.16 17.62
C ARG A 595 -2.52 4.50 16.31
N PHE A 596 -1.72 3.59 15.87
CA PHE A 596 -2.01 2.78 14.69
C PHE A 596 -1.61 1.33 14.92
N LEU A 597 -2.07 0.46 14.04
CA LEU A 597 -1.71 -0.96 14.00
C LEU A 597 -1.40 -1.34 12.57
N THR A 598 -0.38 -2.17 12.36
CA THR A 598 -0.06 -2.72 11.04
C THR A 598 -0.19 -4.24 11.05
N HIS A 599 -0.70 -4.78 9.95
CA HIS A 599 -0.71 -6.21 9.68
C HIS A 599 -0.09 -6.47 8.30
N HIS A 600 0.89 -7.37 8.25
CA HIS A 600 1.64 -7.67 7.04
C HIS A 600 1.24 -9.02 6.48
N ILE A 601 0.93 -9.05 5.20
CA ILE A 601 0.63 -10.24 4.42
C ILE A 601 1.76 -10.39 3.41
N GLU A 602 2.56 -11.43 3.55
CA GLU A 602 3.62 -11.76 2.61
C GLU A 602 3.14 -12.85 1.67
N LEU A 603 3.27 -12.64 0.38
CA LEU A 603 2.87 -13.58 -0.65
C LEU A 603 3.90 -13.66 -1.77
N GLU A 604 3.78 -14.66 -2.60
CA GLU A 604 4.47 -14.71 -3.87
C GLU A 604 3.49 -14.46 -5.00
N PHE A 605 3.90 -13.65 -5.94
CA PHE A 605 3.13 -13.37 -7.13
C PHE A 605 3.77 -14.06 -8.34
N SER A 606 3.01 -14.92 -9.02
CA SER A 606 3.46 -15.71 -10.16
C SER A 606 2.93 -15.13 -11.47
N PRO A 607 3.79 -14.96 -12.50
CA PRO A 607 3.35 -14.53 -13.82
C PRO A 607 2.53 -15.59 -14.56
N SER A 608 2.70 -16.86 -14.20
CA SER A 608 2.04 -17.99 -14.85
C SER A 608 0.66 -18.25 -14.24
N PRO A 609 -0.32 -18.72 -15.04
CA PRO A 609 -1.61 -19.13 -14.49
C PRO A 609 -1.43 -20.31 -13.51
N ARG A 610 -2.37 -20.45 -12.58
CA ARG A 610 -2.32 -21.52 -11.58
C ARG A 610 -2.32 -22.89 -12.26
N PRO A 611 -1.38 -23.79 -11.90
CA PRO A 611 -1.41 -25.18 -12.35
C PRO A 611 -2.71 -25.85 -11.89
N THR A 612 -3.28 -26.66 -12.74
CA THR A 612 -4.54 -27.39 -12.50
C THR A 612 -4.41 -28.52 -11.46
N GLU A 613 -3.21 -28.84 -11.00
CA GLU A 613 -2.95 -29.90 -10.02
C GLU A 613 -2.46 -29.36 -8.67
N GLY A 614 -3.15 -29.77 -7.61
CA GLY A 614 -2.79 -29.89 -6.19
C GLY A 614 -2.08 -28.70 -5.50
N ARG A 615 -2.56 -28.36 -4.28
CA ARG A 615 -1.84 -27.46 -3.35
C ARG A 615 -0.42 -27.98 -3.14
N ARG A 616 0.57 -27.16 -3.48
CA ARG A 616 1.98 -27.41 -3.12
C ARG A 616 2.33 -26.47 -1.98
N ALA A 617 2.91 -27.02 -0.92
CA ALA A 617 3.52 -26.23 0.14
C ALA A 617 4.65 -25.37 -0.45
N ARG A 618 4.84 -24.16 0.06
CA ARG A 618 5.92 -23.29 -0.37
C ARG A 618 6.60 -22.62 0.81
N PHE A 619 7.92 -22.59 0.77
CA PHE A 619 8.74 -21.96 1.77
C PHE A 619 9.10 -20.54 1.32
N ILE A 620 8.98 -19.56 2.20
CA ILE A 620 9.36 -18.17 1.94
C ILE A 620 10.43 -17.74 2.93
N LEU A 621 11.54 -17.26 2.39
CA LEU A 621 12.59 -16.66 3.20
C LEU A 621 12.16 -15.25 3.64
N ASP A 622 12.13 -15.00 4.94
CA ASP A 622 11.93 -13.66 5.48
C ASP A 622 13.07 -12.74 5.03
N GLN A 623 12.75 -11.59 4.44
CA GLN A 623 13.77 -10.67 3.90
C GLN A 623 14.71 -10.12 4.98
N SER A 624 14.20 -9.93 6.20
CA SER A 624 15.04 -9.51 7.34
C SER A 624 16.07 -10.56 7.75
N LEU A 625 15.85 -11.82 7.32
CA LEU A 625 16.70 -12.97 7.56
C LEU A 625 17.47 -13.42 6.31
N ALA A 626 17.38 -12.67 5.21
CA ALA A 626 18.09 -12.97 3.97
C ALA A 626 19.61 -12.93 4.20
N PRO A 627 20.37 -13.88 3.64
CA PRO A 627 21.80 -13.97 3.93
C PRO A 627 22.58 -12.79 3.37
N ALA A 628 23.43 -12.26 4.21
CA ALA A 628 24.42 -11.25 3.89
C ALA A 628 25.54 -11.70 2.93
N PHE A 629 25.46 -12.90 2.41
CA PHE A 629 26.52 -13.64 1.76
C PHE A 629 27.03 -13.01 0.45
N LEU A 630 26.13 -12.53 -0.39
CA LEU A 630 26.48 -12.12 -1.77
C LEU A 630 27.38 -10.88 -1.85
N SER A 631 27.49 -10.16 -0.81
CA SER A 631 28.07 -8.84 -0.81
C SER A 631 29.37 -8.72 0.02
N ARG A 632 29.76 -9.77 0.72
CA ARG A 632 31.02 -9.82 1.46
C ARG A 632 32.20 -10.27 0.61
N ALA A 633 32.05 -10.34 -0.68
CA ALA A 633 33.08 -10.80 -1.64
C ALA A 633 34.38 -10.00 -1.63
N ALA A 634 34.46 -8.91 -0.88
CA ALA A 634 35.67 -8.09 -0.76
C ALA A 634 36.61 -8.52 0.39
N VAL A 635 36.27 -9.57 1.14
CA VAL A 635 37.11 -9.97 2.30
C VAL A 635 38.24 -10.89 1.88
N THR A 636 39.42 -10.43 2.23
CA THR A 636 40.76 -10.96 1.95
C THR A 636 40.95 -12.46 2.21
N ALA A 637 41.76 -13.06 1.34
CA ALA A 637 42.03 -14.51 1.22
C ALA A 637 42.79 -15.18 2.38
N ASP A 638 43.15 -14.47 3.43
CA ASP A 638 44.17 -14.93 4.40
C ASP A 638 43.61 -15.33 5.79
N ALA A 639 42.41 -15.91 5.84
CA ALA A 639 41.93 -16.46 7.11
C ALA A 639 42.53 -17.86 7.34
N PRO A 640 42.97 -18.18 8.57
CA PRO A 640 43.52 -19.50 8.88
C PRO A 640 42.47 -20.59 8.63
N PRO A 641 42.88 -21.80 8.22
CA PRO A 641 41.98 -22.91 7.97
C PRO A 641 41.17 -23.21 9.23
N ALA A 642 39.86 -23.40 9.06
CA ALA A 642 38.99 -23.78 10.14
C ALA A 642 39.39 -25.15 10.74
N GLY A 643 39.28 -25.28 12.05
CA GLY A 643 39.19 -26.56 12.71
C GLY A 643 37.89 -27.28 12.35
N GLU A 644 37.66 -28.48 12.84
CA GLU A 644 36.39 -29.16 12.78
C GLU A 644 35.37 -28.40 13.61
N ILE A 645 34.14 -28.25 13.07
CA ILE A 645 33.03 -27.57 13.74
C ILE A 645 31.80 -28.46 13.76
N ALA A 646 30.93 -28.22 14.76
CA ALA A 646 29.59 -28.74 14.78
C ALA A 646 28.60 -27.59 14.77
N LEU A 647 27.58 -27.67 13.91
CA LEU A 647 26.42 -26.80 13.90
C LEU A 647 25.27 -27.56 14.55
N ARG A 648 24.72 -27.00 15.63
CA ARG A 648 23.65 -27.60 16.43
C ARG A 648 22.50 -26.65 16.60
N LEU A 649 21.28 -27.19 16.44
CA LEU A 649 20.06 -26.49 16.81
C LEU A 649 19.86 -26.68 18.33
N THR A 650 19.78 -25.58 19.06
CA THR A 650 19.70 -25.62 20.53
C THR A 650 18.28 -25.51 21.03
N LYS A 651 17.39 -24.79 20.30
CA LYS A 651 15.97 -24.63 20.61
C LYS A 651 15.18 -24.34 19.35
N LEU A 652 13.94 -24.84 19.29
CA LEU A 652 12.96 -24.43 18.28
C LEU A 652 11.55 -24.45 18.87
N VAL A 653 10.82 -23.36 18.68
CA VAL A 653 9.41 -23.19 19.07
C VAL A 653 8.57 -23.00 17.83
N VAL A 654 7.50 -23.76 17.72
CA VAL A 654 6.54 -23.67 16.61
C VAL A 654 5.37 -22.79 17.03
N HIS A 655 5.27 -21.58 16.51
CA HIS A 655 4.20 -20.63 16.84
C HIS A 655 2.88 -20.97 16.15
N SER A 656 2.95 -21.52 14.92
CA SER A 656 1.79 -22.05 14.20
C SER A 656 2.18 -23.36 13.48
N ASN A 657 1.52 -24.44 13.85
CA ASN A 657 1.80 -25.77 13.28
C ASN A 657 1.05 -26.03 11.96
N ARG A 658 0.32 -25.03 11.46
CA ARG A 658 -0.48 -25.11 10.22
C ARG A 658 -1.51 -26.24 10.20
N ALA A 659 -1.88 -26.78 11.35
CA ALA A 659 -3.00 -27.70 11.47
C ALA A 659 -4.33 -26.94 11.58
N TYR A 660 -5.38 -27.51 11.02
CA TYR A 660 -6.73 -26.95 11.14
C TYR A 660 -7.24 -27.00 12.60
N TRP A 661 -6.87 -28.08 13.31
CA TRP A 661 -7.21 -28.29 14.73
C TRP A 661 -6.11 -29.08 15.45
N GLY A 662 -5.71 -28.62 16.63
CA GLY A 662 -4.91 -29.39 17.59
C GLY A 662 -3.45 -29.60 17.21
N ALA A 663 -2.94 -30.80 17.45
CA ALA A 663 -1.55 -31.16 17.22
C ALA A 663 -1.34 -31.86 15.87
N THR A 664 -0.20 -31.61 15.23
CA THR A 664 0.23 -32.28 13.99
C THR A 664 1.69 -32.69 14.06
N GLY A 665 2.13 -33.53 13.15
CA GLY A 665 3.56 -33.79 12.97
C GLY A 665 4.26 -32.57 12.38
N VAL A 666 5.42 -32.20 12.91
CA VAL A 666 6.30 -31.17 12.38
C VAL A 666 7.59 -31.80 11.93
N ARG A 667 8.08 -31.36 10.78
CA ARG A 667 9.30 -31.84 10.17
C ARG A 667 10.30 -30.69 10.04
N ILE A 668 11.54 -30.95 10.38
CA ILE A 668 12.69 -30.08 10.19
C ILE A 668 13.58 -30.70 9.13
N ASP A 669 13.86 -29.95 8.09
CA ASP A 669 14.89 -30.29 7.10
C ASP A 669 15.98 -29.21 7.13
N ALA A 670 17.22 -29.61 7.21
CA ALA A 670 18.38 -28.72 7.19
C ALA A 670 19.32 -29.08 6.06
N LEU A 671 19.94 -28.08 5.48
CA LEU A 671 20.96 -28.25 4.46
C LEU A 671 22.14 -27.35 4.80
N VAL A 672 23.31 -27.94 4.97
CA VAL A 672 24.54 -27.19 5.15
C VAL A 672 25.43 -27.39 3.92
N LEU A 673 25.88 -26.27 3.36
CA LEU A 673 26.75 -26.25 2.18
C LEU A 673 28.07 -25.62 2.56
N THR A 674 29.14 -26.24 2.07
CA THR A 674 30.54 -25.75 2.22
C THR A 674 31.32 -26.07 0.96
N ALA A 675 32.45 -25.41 0.74
CA ALA A 675 33.30 -25.77 -0.39
C ALA A 675 33.82 -27.22 -0.23
N PRO A 676 33.76 -28.07 -1.27
CA PRO A 676 34.11 -29.45 -1.16
C PRO A 676 35.62 -29.61 -0.91
N GLN A 677 35.97 -30.54 -0.04
CA GLN A 677 37.30 -31.09 0.09
C GLN A 677 37.37 -32.35 -0.77
N LYS A 678 38.59 -32.77 -1.16
CA LYS A 678 38.79 -33.97 -1.97
C LYS A 678 38.02 -35.19 -1.40
N GLY A 679 37.06 -35.69 -2.19
CA GLY A 679 36.29 -36.86 -1.85
C GLY A 679 34.96 -36.62 -1.09
N HIS A 680 34.59 -35.38 -0.77
CA HIS A 680 33.33 -35.05 -0.08
C HIS A 680 32.37 -34.30 -0.97
N VAL A 681 31.05 -34.60 -0.84
CA VAL A 681 29.99 -33.79 -1.46
C VAL A 681 29.85 -32.43 -0.80
N PRO A 682 29.52 -31.37 -1.57
CA PRO A 682 29.52 -30.01 -1.04
C PRO A 682 28.28 -29.67 -0.16
N TYR A 683 27.49 -30.67 0.19
CA TYR A 683 26.24 -30.46 0.94
C TYR A 683 26.00 -31.60 1.94
N ALA A 684 25.49 -31.22 3.12
CA ALA A 684 25.07 -32.13 4.20
C ALA A 684 23.58 -31.92 4.50
N PRO A 685 22.68 -32.80 4.06
CA PRO A 685 21.26 -32.73 4.39
C PRO A 685 20.96 -33.47 5.70
N ALA A 686 20.07 -32.91 6.53
CA ALA A 686 19.53 -33.54 7.73
C ALA A 686 18.01 -33.44 7.74
N THR A 687 17.35 -34.45 8.30
CA THR A 687 15.87 -34.44 8.44
C THR A 687 15.48 -35.03 9.79
N PHE A 688 14.54 -34.36 10.48
CA PHE A 688 13.99 -34.76 11.75
C PHE A 688 12.50 -34.60 11.77
N GLU A 689 11.76 -35.49 12.44
CA GLU A 689 10.31 -35.45 12.54
C GLU A 689 9.86 -35.49 14.00
N PHE A 690 8.92 -34.60 14.37
CA PHE A 690 8.39 -34.46 15.71
C PHE A 690 6.87 -34.70 15.64
N PRO A 691 6.36 -35.79 16.21
CA PRO A 691 4.93 -36.05 16.23
C PRO A 691 4.21 -35.18 17.25
N ARG A 692 2.93 -34.80 16.97
CA ARG A 692 2.01 -34.14 17.90
C ARG A 692 2.48 -32.80 18.45
N VAL A 693 2.98 -31.93 17.61
CA VAL A 693 3.36 -30.56 17.93
C VAL A 693 2.11 -29.66 17.86
N ARG A 694 1.86 -28.86 18.90
CA ARG A 694 0.82 -27.82 18.95
C ARG A 694 1.40 -26.46 18.65
N ASN A 695 0.52 -25.47 18.50
CA ASN A 695 0.96 -24.07 18.46
C ASN A 695 1.61 -23.71 19.79
N GLU A 696 2.67 -22.88 19.72
CA GLU A 696 3.52 -22.43 20.81
C GLU A 696 4.29 -23.55 21.53
N ASP A 697 4.34 -24.75 20.97
CA ASP A 697 5.15 -25.85 21.55
C ASP A 697 6.64 -25.65 21.21
N ALA A 698 7.49 -25.87 22.22
CA ALA A 698 8.91 -26.07 22.02
C ALA A 698 9.16 -27.54 21.66
N LEU A 699 9.92 -27.77 20.60
CA LEU A 699 10.28 -29.14 20.20
C LEU A 699 11.23 -29.75 21.21
N SER A 700 10.95 -31.02 21.55
CA SER A 700 11.73 -31.76 22.54
C SER A 700 12.97 -32.37 21.88
N PHE A 701 14.09 -31.66 21.95
CA PHE A 701 15.42 -32.18 21.61
C PHE A 701 16.49 -31.48 22.46
N ASP A 702 17.63 -32.12 22.57
CA ASP A 702 18.81 -31.53 23.21
C ASP A 702 19.95 -31.46 22.17
N ASN A 703 20.32 -30.23 21.79
CA ASN A 703 21.43 -29.96 20.88
C ASN A 703 21.41 -30.80 19.58
N LEU A 704 20.35 -30.60 18.77
CA LEU A 704 20.15 -31.36 17.53
C LEU A 704 21.28 -31.08 16.53
N LEU A 705 22.14 -32.07 16.29
CA LEU A 705 23.28 -31.95 15.37
C LEU A 705 22.78 -31.88 13.91
N LEU A 706 23.08 -30.77 13.24
CA LEU A 706 22.74 -30.54 11.83
C LEU A 706 23.93 -30.76 10.90
N PHE A 707 25.16 -30.48 11.38
CA PHE A 707 26.37 -30.63 10.60
C PHE A 707 27.58 -30.86 11.51
N GLU A 708 28.47 -31.72 11.09
CA GLU A 708 29.79 -31.92 11.67
C GLU A 708 30.80 -32.01 10.54
N GLY A 709 31.91 -31.26 10.66
CA GLY A 709 33.00 -31.32 9.67
C GLY A 709 33.86 -30.08 9.62
N LYS A 710 34.77 -30.06 8.68
CA LYS A 710 35.69 -28.95 8.45
C LYS A 710 35.17 -28.05 7.34
N PRO A 711 34.67 -26.86 7.64
CA PRO A 711 34.18 -25.94 6.59
C PRO A 711 35.41 -25.40 5.82
N ALA A 712 35.24 -25.21 4.53
CA ALA A 712 36.21 -24.58 3.66
C ALA A 712 35.55 -23.41 2.91
N ARG A 713 36.22 -22.26 2.93
CA ARG A 713 35.87 -21.01 2.24
C ARG A 713 34.53 -20.35 2.61
N TYR A 714 33.47 -21.08 2.94
CA TYR A 714 32.16 -20.58 3.42
C TYR A 714 31.43 -21.72 4.13
N LEU A 715 30.43 -21.34 4.90
CA LEU A 715 29.43 -22.21 5.49
C LEU A 715 28.05 -21.57 5.21
N ASP A 716 27.20 -22.23 4.38
CA ASP A 716 25.81 -21.80 4.15
C ASP A 716 24.89 -22.77 4.87
N PHE A 717 23.98 -22.25 5.65
CA PHE A 717 23.03 -23.00 6.45
C PHE A 717 21.61 -22.63 6.10
N GLN A 718 20.81 -23.62 5.76
CA GLN A 718 19.40 -23.47 5.43
C GLN A 718 18.56 -24.41 6.29
N LEU A 719 17.44 -23.92 6.79
CA LEU A 719 16.54 -24.64 7.69
C LEU A 719 15.08 -24.46 7.23
N TRP A 720 14.44 -25.56 6.86
CA TRP A 720 13.02 -25.61 6.52
C TRP A 720 12.27 -26.29 7.65
N VAL A 721 11.17 -25.64 8.09
CA VAL A 721 10.22 -26.23 9.02
C VAL A 721 8.88 -26.37 8.30
N SER A 722 8.32 -27.57 8.35
CA SER A 722 7.09 -27.89 7.62
C SER A 722 6.20 -28.83 8.43
N LYS A 723 4.91 -28.88 8.04
CA LYS A 723 4.01 -29.91 8.52
C LYS A 723 4.44 -31.27 7.93
N ALA A 724 4.66 -32.23 8.83
CA ALA A 724 5.05 -33.57 8.42
C ALA A 724 3.92 -34.28 7.65
N LYS A 725 4.27 -34.91 6.55
CA LYS A 725 3.39 -35.78 5.78
C LYS A 725 3.88 -37.22 5.91
N PRO A 726 3.04 -38.15 6.38
CA PRO A 726 3.43 -39.52 6.53
C PRO A 726 4.02 -40.12 5.25
N GLY A 727 5.16 -40.75 5.38
CA GLY A 727 5.86 -41.41 4.24
C GLY A 727 6.74 -40.49 3.38
N THR A 728 6.90 -39.22 3.77
CA THR A 728 7.81 -38.29 3.09
C THR A 728 9.27 -38.74 3.32
N LYS A 729 10.02 -38.91 2.23
CA LYS A 729 11.42 -39.30 2.30
C LYS A 729 12.27 -38.20 2.94
N PRO A 730 13.37 -38.56 3.64
CA PRO A 730 14.36 -37.62 4.12
C PRO A 730 14.93 -36.73 3.00
N LEU A 731 15.30 -35.48 3.33
CA LEU A 731 15.82 -34.49 2.38
C LEU A 731 16.98 -35.07 1.55
N GLY A 732 17.88 -35.82 2.16
CA GLY A 732 18.99 -36.44 1.45
C GLY A 732 18.57 -37.45 0.39
N GLU A 733 17.45 -38.16 0.55
CA GLU A 733 16.88 -39.04 -0.49
C GLU A 733 16.15 -38.26 -1.57
N LEU A 734 15.44 -37.19 -1.21
CA LEU A 734 14.77 -36.29 -2.15
C LEU A 734 15.78 -35.64 -3.10
N ILE A 735 16.91 -35.13 -2.53
CA ILE A 735 17.99 -34.54 -3.33
C ILE A 735 18.64 -35.59 -4.24
N ARG A 736 18.88 -36.82 -3.75
CA ARG A 736 19.41 -37.90 -4.60
C ARG A 736 18.49 -38.23 -5.78
N GLY A 737 17.20 -38.16 -5.61
CA GLY A 737 16.24 -38.32 -6.71
C GLY A 737 16.35 -37.22 -7.77
N ALA A 738 16.85 -36.04 -7.44
CA ALA A 738 17.04 -34.91 -8.33
C ALA A 738 18.45 -34.78 -8.96
N LEU A 739 19.37 -35.71 -8.65
CA LEU A 739 20.76 -35.67 -9.15
C LEU A 739 20.90 -35.70 -10.67
N ASN A 740 19.89 -36.14 -11.38
CA ASN A 740 19.87 -36.16 -12.85
C ASN A 740 19.38 -34.86 -13.48
N ASP A 741 18.97 -33.87 -12.66
CA ASP A 741 18.58 -32.57 -13.15
C ASP A 741 19.80 -31.75 -13.60
N LYS A 742 19.76 -31.21 -14.81
CA LYS A 742 20.92 -30.53 -15.44
C LYS A 742 21.34 -29.26 -14.67
N GLU A 743 20.37 -28.51 -14.11
CA GLU A 743 20.67 -27.30 -13.36
C GLU A 743 21.33 -27.66 -12.02
N PHE A 744 20.85 -28.72 -11.34
CA PHE A 744 21.47 -29.23 -10.12
C PHE A 744 22.91 -29.67 -10.38
N GLN A 745 23.15 -30.45 -11.46
CA GLN A 745 24.48 -30.90 -11.85
C GLN A 745 25.41 -29.73 -12.17
N SER A 746 24.91 -28.70 -12.88
CA SER A 746 25.66 -27.48 -13.16
C SER A 746 26.06 -26.74 -11.89
N ALA A 747 25.13 -26.52 -10.96
CA ALA A 747 25.42 -25.85 -9.69
C ALA A 747 26.39 -26.66 -8.81
N ALA A 748 26.19 -27.97 -8.73
CA ALA A 748 27.10 -28.86 -8.00
C ALA A 748 28.51 -28.87 -8.61
N THR A 749 28.62 -28.81 -9.94
CA THR A 749 29.90 -28.72 -10.66
C THR A 749 30.62 -27.39 -10.37
N VAL A 750 29.88 -26.26 -10.34
CA VAL A 750 30.42 -24.95 -9.98
C VAL A 750 30.96 -25.00 -8.54
N LEU A 751 30.21 -25.54 -7.58
CA LEU A 751 30.65 -25.68 -6.20
C LEU A 751 31.90 -26.61 -6.10
N ALA A 752 31.94 -27.68 -6.86
CA ALA A 752 33.07 -28.59 -6.90
C ALA A 752 34.32 -27.93 -7.55
N GLY A 753 34.15 -27.14 -8.59
CA GLY A 753 35.25 -26.42 -9.26
C GLY A 753 35.90 -25.35 -8.38
N LEU A 754 35.21 -24.82 -7.40
CA LEU A 754 35.73 -23.85 -6.45
C LEU A 754 36.76 -24.41 -5.45
N ALA A 755 36.81 -25.72 -5.31
CA ALA A 755 37.84 -26.38 -4.50
C ALA A 755 39.26 -26.28 -5.11
N VAL A 756 39.36 -25.99 -6.42
CA VAL A 756 40.60 -26.10 -7.20
C VAL A 756 41.15 -24.73 -7.62
N ALA A 757 40.37 -23.67 -7.66
CA ALA A 757 40.81 -22.39 -8.20
C ALA A 757 41.31 -21.37 -7.13
N ALA A 758 42.31 -20.57 -7.53
CA ALA A 758 42.87 -19.49 -6.71
C ALA A 758 41.88 -18.41 -6.25
N PRO A 759 42.14 -17.68 -5.16
CA PRO A 759 41.17 -16.79 -4.53
C PRO A 759 41.00 -15.47 -5.31
N ALA A 760 40.08 -15.43 -6.22
CA ALA A 760 39.62 -14.18 -6.82
C ALA A 760 38.20 -13.91 -6.36
N ALA A 761 37.82 -12.62 -6.17
CA ALA A 761 36.49 -12.18 -5.75
C ALA A 761 35.37 -12.78 -6.58
N ALA A 762 35.60 -13.03 -7.89
CA ALA A 762 34.68 -13.71 -8.79
C ALA A 762 34.31 -15.16 -8.38
N THR A 763 35.18 -15.86 -7.63
CA THR A 763 34.89 -17.23 -7.21
C THR A 763 33.94 -17.34 -6.04
N VAL A 764 33.87 -16.30 -5.17
CA VAL A 764 32.93 -16.27 -4.03
C VAL A 764 31.53 -15.99 -4.48
N VAL A 765 31.36 -15.12 -5.49
CA VAL A 765 30.05 -14.84 -6.11
C VAL A 765 29.51 -16.08 -6.82
N GLY A 766 30.36 -16.82 -7.54
CA GLY A 766 29.99 -18.08 -8.16
C GLY A 766 29.57 -19.15 -7.15
N ALA A 767 30.24 -19.22 -6.00
CA ALA A 767 29.87 -20.11 -4.89
C ALA A 767 28.51 -19.81 -4.30
N ALA A 768 28.23 -18.54 -4.10
CA ALA A 768 26.96 -18.09 -3.55
C ALA A 768 25.80 -18.38 -4.48
N ALA A 769 25.99 -18.13 -5.79
CA ALA A 769 25.00 -18.47 -6.81
C ALA A 769 24.74 -19.98 -6.88
N ALA A 770 25.76 -20.78 -6.84
CA ALA A 770 25.65 -22.23 -6.86
C ALA A 770 25.02 -22.79 -5.57
N ALA A 771 25.36 -22.24 -4.40
CA ALA A 771 24.71 -22.58 -3.12
C ALA A 771 23.23 -22.18 -3.14
N GLY A 772 22.92 -21.02 -3.72
CA GLY A 772 21.54 -20.57 -3.95
C GLY A 772 20.77 -21.55 -4.83
N THR A 773 21.36 -22.00 -5.91
CA THR A 773 20.74 -22.96 -6.83
C THR A 773 20.48 -24.31 -6.16
N ILE A 774 21.43 -24.84 -5.38
CA ILE A 774 21.21 -26.10 -4.64
C ILE A 774 20.14 -25.94 -3.57
N GLY A 775 20.11 -24.80 -2.86
CA GLY A 775 19.05 -24.48 -1.92
C GLY A 775 17.69 -24.41 -2.59
N PHE A 776 17.60 -23.77 -3.74
CA PHE A 776 16.38 -23.73 -4.56
C PHE A 776 15.90 -25.13 -4.98
N PHE A 777 16.83 -26.01 -5.36
CA PHE A 777 16.49 -27.40 -5.65
C PHE A 777 16.00 -28.16 -4.43
N ALA A 778 16.64 -28.00 -3.28
CA ALA A 778 16.18 -28.59 -2.02
C ALA A 778 14.78 -28.12 -1.67
N GLU A 779 14.50 -26.82 -1.81
CA GLU A 779 13.19 -26.23 -1.63
C GLU A 779 12.16 -26.79 -2.60
N LYS A 780 12.49 -26.90 -3.89
CA LYS A 780 11.62 -27.46 -4.92
C LYS A 780 11.19 -28.88 -4.60
N VAL A 781 12.13 -29.75 -4.20
CA VAL A 781 11.81 -31.15 -3.87
C VAL A 781 11.05 -31.25 -2.54
N LEU A 782 11.35 -30.40 -1.56
CA LEU A 782 10.59 -30.33 -0.30
C LEU A 782 9.18 -29.82 -0.52
N THR A 783 9.00 -28.75 -1.28
CA THR A 783 7.69 -28.19 -1.63
C THR A 783 6.77 -29.23 -2.27
N ALA A 784 7.32 -30.14 -3.08
CA ALA A 784 6.57 -31.24 -3.68
C ALA A 784 6.26 -32.36 -2.68
N ALA A 785 7.02 -32.47 -1.60
CA ALA A 785 6.98 -33.61 -0.68
C ALA A 785 6.19 -33.36 0.60
N VAL A 786 6.04 -32.08 1.05
CA VAL A 786 5.40 -31.73 2.32
C VAL A 786 4.02 -31.09 2.12
N ASP A 787 3.17 -31.10 3.16
CA ASP A 787 1.80 -30.58 3.07
C ASP A 787 1.70 -29.06 3.23
N ALA A 788 2.48 -28.48 4.17
CA ALA A 788 2.45 -27.05 4.43
C ALA A 788 3.81 -26.58 4.97
N SER A 789 4.25 -25.40 4.54
CA SER A 789 5.40 -24.70 5.12
C SER A 789 5.02 -24.03 6.43
N ILE A 790 5.91 -24.15 7.43
CA ILE A 790 5.86 -23.40 8.70
C ILE A 790 6.85 -22.25 8.63
N GLY A 791 7.95 -22.44 7.91
CA GLY A 791 8.89 -21.36 7.63
C GLY A 791 10.24 -21.84 7.10
N LEU A 792 11.03 -20.89 6.65
CA LEU A 792 12.38 -21.07 6.10
C LEU A 792 13.33 -20.05 6.73
N TYR A 793 14.50 -20.51 7.11
CA TYR A 793 15.64 -19.68 7.49
C TYR A 793 16.86 -20.01 6.65
N ARG A 794 17.66 -19.00 6.31
CA ARG A 794 18.96 -19.17 5.65
C ARG A 794 19.97 -18.17 6.18
N THR A 795 21.19 -18.61 6.40
CA THR A 795 22.33 -17.76 6.73
C THR A 795 23.62 -18.32 6.15
N SER A 796 24.65 -17.48 6.08
CA SER A 796 25.97 -17.88 5.60
C SER A 796 27.05 -17.20 6.43
N PHE A 797 28.16 -17.90 6.59
CA PHE A 797 29.33 -17.43 7.33
C PHE A 797 30.61 -17.60 6.50
N LEU A 798 31.49 -16.62 6.63
CA LEU A 798 32.81 -16.59 5.99
C LEU A 798 33.93 -16.96 6.97
N PRO A 799 35.13 -17.32 6.47
CA PRO A 799 36.31 -17.55 7.31
C PRO A 799 36.68 -16.35 8.19
N SER A 800 36.46 -15.10 7.65
CA SER A 800 36.70 -13.86 8.40
C SER A 800 35.79 -13.69 9.62
N GLU A 801 34.65 -14.37 9.63
CA GLU A 801 33.72 -14.44 10.75
C GLU A 801 33.92 -15.71 11.57
N GLN A 802 35.06 -16.39 11.39
CA GLN A 802 35.34 -17.66 12.01
C GLN A 802 34.22 -18.71 11.76
N PHE A 803 33.57 -18.64 10.58
CA PHE A 803 32.42 -19.49 10.21
C PHE A 803 31.25 -19.43 11.17
N GLY A 804 31.06 -18.28 11.84
CA GLY A 804 29.95 -18.06 12.76
C GLY A 804 30.08 -18.78 14.11
N LEU A 805 31.29 -19.05 14.57
CA LEU A 805 31.50 -19.67 15.88
C LEU A 805 30.78 -18.87 16.98
N GLY A 806 30.04 -19.59 17.82
CA GLY A 806 29.26 -19.03 18.92
C GLY A 806 27.79 -19.38 18.85
N THR A 807 26.99 -18.74 19.72
CA THR A 807 25.53 -18.91 19.82
C THR A 807 24.82 -17.89 18.98
N HIS A 808 23.79 -18.31 18.25
CA HIS A 808 22.96 -17.48 17.36
C HIS A 808 21.47 -17.57 17.69
N PRO A 809 20.78 -16.43 17.98
CA PRO A 809 21.38 -15.13 18.25
C PRO A 809 22.10 -15.13 19.62
N GLN A 810 22.91 -14.14 19.90
CA GLN A 810 23.58 -14.03 21.21
C GLN A 810 22.59 -13.89 22.39
N VAL A 811 21.44 -13.27 22.11
CA VAL A 811 20.34 -13.11 23.10
C VAL A 811 19.00 -13.35 22.39
N GLY A 812 18.12 -14.13 23.03
CA GLY A 812 16.78 -14.42 22.54
C GLY A 812 16.72 -15.57 21.53
N ALA A 813 15.87 -15.44 20.51
CA ALA A 813 15.69 -16.42 19.45
C ALA A 813 15.50 -15.73 18.10
N ILE A 814 15.95 -16.36 17.02
CA ILE A 814 15.70 -15.95 15.65
C ILE A 814 14.25 -16.33 15.33
N ARG A 815 13.46 -15.41 14.85
CA ARG A 815 12.09 -15.66 14.40
C ARG A 815 12.07 -15.76 12.87
N ALA A 816 11.51 -16.86 12.36
CA ALA A 816 11.35 -17.10 10.94
C ALA A 816 9.90 -17.57 10.67
N GLN A 817 9.06 -16.69 10.22
CA GLN A 817 7.60 -16.91 10.00
C GLN A 817 6.90 -17.45 11.26
N ASP A 818 6.46 -18.71 11.24
CA ASP A 818 5.68 -19.34 12.30
C ASP A 818 6.52 -20.20 13.24
N PHE A 819 7.83 -20.02 13.25
CA PHE A 819 8.71 -20.64 14.24
C PHE A 819 9.80 -19.67 14.72
N SER A 820 10.34 -19.96 15.88
CA SER A 820 11.55 -19.30 16.37
C SER A 820 12.55 -20.33 16.87
N PHE A 821 13.82 -20.03 16.75
CA PHE A 821 14.87 -20.97 17.10
C PHE A 821 16.17 -20.28 17.49
N SER A 822 17.07 -21.08 18.06
CA SER A 822 18.47 -20.69 18.27
C SER A 822 19.38 -21.87 17.89
N PHE A 823 20.60 -21.54 17.47
CA PHE A 823 21.61 -22.53 17.11
C PHE A 823 22.99 -22.09 17.60
N GLU A 824 23.89 -23.02 17.65
CA GLU A 824 25.26 -22.75 17.97
C GLU A 824 26.23 -23.43 16.97
N ILE A 825 27.38 -22.83 16.78
CA ILE A 825 28.49 -23.37 16.03
C ILE A 825 29.68 -23.45 16.97
N VAL A 826 30.11 -24.66 17.25
CA VAL A 826 31.22 -24.94 18.19
C VAL A 826 32.37 -25.62 17.47
N ARG A 827 33.60 -25.43 18.00
CA ARG A 827 34.75 -26.21 17.57
C ARG A 827 34.82 -27.51 18.35
N PHE A 828 35.30 -28.53 17.65
CA PHE A 828 35.74 -29.76 18.29
C PHE A 828 37.20 -29.66 18.73
#